data_fd351a8c4dce9630819b7bfccd773918
#
_entry.id   fd351a8c4dce9630819b7bfccd773918
#
_cell.length_a   1.000
_cell.length_b   1.000
_cell.length_c   1.000
_cell.angle_alpha   90.00
_cell.angle_beta   90.00
_cell.angle_gamma   90.00
#
_symmetry.space_group_name_H-M   'P 1'
#
loop_
_entity.id
_entity.type
_entity.pdbx_description
1 polymer ?
#
loop_
_entity_poly.entity_id
_entity_poly.type
_entity_poly.pdbx_seq_one_letter_code
_entity_poly.pdbx_strand_id
1 'polypeptide(L)'
;VTGHYDVLIIGAGLSGIGAAWRLREALPGTTFAVLEARDAIGGTWDLFRYPGVRSDSDMITLGYPFRPWRGAESIASGDRIRDYIRRTADDGGITPHIRFRARVTAASWSSADARWTVSLADGTELTCGFLYACTGYYAYDRGHEPEFAGVADFAGRLVHPQSWPSDLDHRGRRVVVIGSGATAVTLVPAMSRDAAHVTMLQRSPSYLLPLPRRDLIGRPARRVLPAALADRLSHGVYAGLTQRLYEAARRHPRATRAALRAAAVAFLRDRASVDAHFTPAYDPWDQRLCVIPGGDLYREIRAGRASVVTGHIDRFVPEGVRLRSGQVLEADVVVSATGLRLRPIGGVRLTVDGEPVSIGDRVAYRGMMLGGVPNLAFCMGYVNVSWTLRADLCHRYVCRLLEHLDRHGLAVAIPDDPGEAARPLIELSSGYVRRALDLFPRQGDRDPWRVGQDYRRDARTVPRADVTERMTFRPARERGRTMSEHSARRRPRPGPYRFAGRTAVLTGAAGGIGEHLARGLAARGSHLVLVDVDDARLAALAERIRAEFPGPAVRTIVADLADRDAVDGVAARVRAEHPAIGLLINNAGIALGGRFDQVTVAEFETVMNVNFRAPMLLTHALLPALTAEPGGHLVNVSSLFGLIAPAGHSAYAASKFALRGLSQVLHSELAHLGVGVTTAHPGGVRTRIAERALIGSGVPADEVEAGRRQFAALLRYPPERAAERILRAVARRRARLLIGADAAVPDLLARLLPNGHARVMHALTSAAAARAQRRPHGHRA
;
A
#
# COMPACT_ATOMS: atom_id res chain seq x y z
N VAL A 1 -17.46 -13.00 25.86
CA VAL A 1 -16.46 -11.94 26.06
C VAL A 1 -16.68 -10.90 24.98
N THR A 2 -17.29 -9.81 25.35
CA THR A 2 -17.50 -8.64 24.50
C THR A 2 -16.15 -7.95 24.28
N GLY A 3 -15.54 -8.18 23.11
CA GLY A 3 -14.32 -7.46 22.69
C GLY A 3 -14.70 -6.17 21.99
N HIS A 4 -14.02 -5.07 22.31
CA HIS A 4 -14.09 -3.80 21.58
C HIS A 4 -12.87 -3.65 20.68
N TYR A 5 -13.08 -3.17 19.43
CA TYR A 5 -12.04 -2.89 18.46
C TYR A 5 -12.21 -1.47 17.89
N ASP A 6 -11.10 -0.83 17.51
CA ASP A 6 -11.21 0.43 16.77
C ASP A 6 -11.87 0.18 15.39
N VAL A 7 -11.49 -0.94 14.73
CA VAL A 7 -11.99 -1.31 13.40
C VAL A 7 -12.35 -2.80 13.34
N LEU A 8 -13.54 -3.13 12.89
CA LEU A 8 -13.90 -4.49 12.48
C LEU A 8 -13.97 -4.56 10.95
N ILE A 9 -13.25 -5.53 10.37
CA ILE A 9 -13.24 -5.82 8.94
C ILE A 9 -14.03 -7.09 8.71
N ILE A 10 -15.04 -7.06 7.83
CA ILE A 10 -15.85 -8.24 7.52
C ILE A 10 -15.34 -8.88 6.23
N GLY A 11 -14.86 -10.12 6.31
CA GLY A 11 -14.36 -10.96 5.22
C GLY A 11 -12.85 -11.03 5.14
N ALA A 12 -12.28 -12.25 5.04
CA ALA A 12 -10.86 -12.55 4.86
C ALA A 12 -10.52 -12.96 3.40
N GLY A 13 -11.24 -12.41 2.44
CA GLY A 13 -10.92 -12.49 1.00
C GLY A 13 -9.87 -11.47 0.59
N LEU A 14 -9.68 -11.34 -0.73
CA LEU A 14 -8.72 -10.41 -1.34
C LEU A 14 -8.86 -8.98 -0.79
N SER A 15 -10.10 -8.46 -0.65
CA SER A 15 -10.34 -7.11 -0.14
C SER A 15 -10.01 -6.97 1.34
N GLY A 16 -10.43 -7.90 2.19
CA GLY A 16 -10.24 -7.79 3.64
C GLY A 16 -8.78 -7.93 4.06
N ILE A 17 -8.03 -8.84 3.43
CA ILE A 17 -6.59 -8.96 3.66
C ILE A 17 -5.86 -7.69 3.20
N GLY A 18 -6.24 -7.11 2.06
CA GLY A 18 -5.71 -5.83 1.59
C GLY A 18 -6.02 -4.68 2.54
N ALA A 19 -7.24 -4.61 3.08
CA ALA A 19 -7.67 -3.61 4.06
C ALA A 19 -6.86 -3.72 5.36
N ALA A 20 -6.73 -4.93 5.91
CA ALA A 20 -5.97 -5.20 7.13
C ALA A 20 -4.48 -4.84 6.97
N TRP A 21 -3.88 -5.17 5.80
CA TRP A 21 -2.51 -4.77 5.48
C TRP A 21 -2.34 -3.25 5.50
N ARG A 22 -3.20 -2.53 4.76
CA ARG A 22 -3.14 -1.06 4.70
C ARG A 22 -3.41 -0.40 6.04
N LEU A 23 -4.31 -0.97 6.83
CA LEU A 23 -4.59 -0.48 8.18
C LEU A 23 -3.34 -0.60 9.08
N ARG A 24 -2.67 -1.75 9.09
CA ARG A 24 -1.44 -1.97 9.85
C ARG A 24 -0.29 -1.07 9.38
N GLU A 25 -0.16 -0.87 8.06
CA GLU A 25 0.86 0.01 7.49
C GLU A 25 0.63 1.49 7.86
N ALA A 26 -0.61 1.97 7.77
CA ALA A 26 -0.94 3.37 7.97
C ALA A 26 -1.17 3.74 9.45
N LEU A 27 -1.76 2.83 10.22
CA LEU A 27 -2.21 3.04 11.59
C LEU A 27 -1.79 1.87 12.50
N PRO A 28 -0.48 1.66 12.75
CA PRO A 28 0.06 0.45 13.39
C PRO A 28 -0.40 0.20 14.83
N GLY A 29 -1.04 1.16 15.48
CA GLY A 29 -1.58 0.97 16.84
C GLY A 29 -3.11 0.87 16.90
N THR A 30 -3.78 0.80 15.75
CA THR A 30 -5.24 0.59 15.70
C THR A 30 -5.55 -0.86 16.00
N THR A 31 -6.42 -1.10 16.97
CA THR A 31 -6.91 -2.44 17.29
C THR A 31 -7.92 -2.86 16.22
N PHE A 32 -7.74 -4.04 15.65
CA PHE A 32 -8.68 -4.54 14.66
C PHE A 32 -8.84 -6.05 14.72
N ALA A 33 -9.97 -6.54 14.20
CA ALA A 33 -10.15 -7.95 13.87
C ALA A 33 -10.77 -8.08 12.48
N VAL A 34 -10.47 -9.20 11.81
CA VAL A 34 -11.09 -9.62 10.56
C VAL A 34 -12.06 -10.75 10.86
N LEU A 35 -13.33 -10.57 10.54
CA LEU A 35 -14.38 -11.55 10.78
C LEU A 35 -14.66 -12.33 9.50
N GLU A 36 -14.30 -13.61 9.48
CA GLU A 36 -14.49 -14.49 8.33
C GLU A 36 -15.58 -15.54 8.63
N ALA A 37 -16.59 -15.60 7.77
CA ALA A 37 -17.70 -16.54 7.94
C ALA A 37 -17.31 -18.01 7.73
N ARG A 38 -16.28 -18.26 6.96
CA ARG A 38 -15.75 -19.59 6.62
C ARG A 38 -14.60 -19.96 7.58
N ASP A 39 -14.03 -21.11 7.37
CA ASP A 39 -12.89 -21.64 8.14
C ASP A 39 -11.53 -21.38 7.49
N ALA A 40 -11.51 -20.65 6.37
CA ALA A 40 -10.29 -20.41 5.58
C ALA A 40 -10.21 -19.00 4.98
N ILE A 41 -8.97 -18.53 4.80
CA ILE A 41 -8.63 -17.32 4.05
C ILE A 41 -8.80 -17.58 2.54
N GLY A 42 -9.34 -16.61 1.81
CA GLY A 42 -9.36 -16.63 0.35
C GLY A 42 -10.66 -16.13 -0.28
N GLY A 43 -11.77 -16.09 0.48
CA GLY A 43 -13.06 -15.61 -0.01
C GLY A 43 -13.53 -16.39 -1.24
N THR A 44 -13.81 -15.70 -2.35
CA THR A 44 -14.24 -16.33 -3.63
C THR A 44 -13.28 -17.42 -4.12
N TRP A 45 -11.96 -17.23 -3.93
CA TRP A 45 -10.93 -18.18 -4.36
C TRP A 45 -10.82 -19.43 -3.47
N ASP A 46 -11.39 -19.38 -2.29
CA ASP A 46 -11.58 -20.56 -1.44
C ASP A 46 -12.95 -21.20 -1.61
N LEU A 47 -13.98 -20.43 -2.01
CA LEU A 47 -15.33 -20.92 -2.24
C LEU A 47 -15.41 -21.81 -3.48
N PHE A 48 -14.88 -21.35 -4.62
CA PHE A 48 -15.00 -22.06 -5.88
C PHE A 48 -13.96 -23.17 -6.01
N ARG A 49 -14.43 -24.40 -6.26
CA ARG A 49 -13.64 -25.63 -6.35
C ARG A 49 -13.81 -26.37 -7.67
N TYR A 50 -14.61 -25.82 -8.59
CA TYR A 50 -14.85 -26.46 -9.87
C TYR A 50 -13.60 -26.53 -10.76
N PRO A 51 -13.49 -27.52 -11.67
CA PRO A 51 -12.33 -27.70 -12.55
C PRO A 51 -11.99 -26.44 -13.33
N GLY A 52 -10.70 -26.09 -13.36
CA GLY A 52 -10.19 -24.97 -14.14
C GLY A 52 -10.46 -23.59 -13.57
N VAL A 53 -11.01 -23.46 -12.35
CA VAL A 53 -11.23 -22.13 -11.71
C VAL A 53 -9.99 -21.26 -11.79
N ARG A 54 -10.16 -20.03 -12.30
CA ARG A 54 -9.06 -19.09 -12.58
C ARG A 54 -9.56 -17.66 -12.58
N SER A 55 -8.61 -16.70 -12.54
CA SER A 55 -8.97 -15.29 -12.70
C SER A 55 -9.43 -14.98 -14.12
N ASP A 56 -10.32 -14.02 -14.24
CA ASP A 56 -10.75 -13.37 -15.48
C ASP A 56 -10.07 -12.00 -15.69
N SER A 57 -9.10 -11.69 -14.84
CA SER A 57 -8.24 -10.52 -14.89
C SER A 57 -6.79 -10.97 -14.76
N ASP A 58 -5.86 -10.14 -15.28
CA ASP A 58 -4.44 -10.41 -15.08
C ASP A 58 -4.02 -10.24 -13.63
N MET A 59 -3.11 -11.10 -13.16
CA MET A 59 -2.62 -11.10 -11.80
C MET A 59 -1.68 -9.93 -11.49
N ILE A 60 -1.15 -9.25 -12.51
CA ILE A 60 -0.28 -8.09 -12.34
C ILE A 60 -1.08 -6.93 -11.75
N THR A 61 -2.34 -6.79 -12.17
CA THR A 61 -3.26 -5.77 -11.67
C THR A 61 -4.22 -6.31 -10.60
N LEU A 62 -4.49 -7.62 -10.55
CA LEU A 62 -5.28 -8.25 -9.48
C LEU A 62 -4.46 -8.45 -8.20
N GLY A 63 -3.14 -8.60 -8.30
CA GLY A 63 -2.23 -8.63 -7.15
C GLY A 63 -2.18 -7.28 -6.43
N TYR A 64 -1.81 -7.31 -5.14
CA TYR A 64 -1.69 -6.09 -4.35
C TYR A 64 -0.51 -5.24 -4.81
N PRO A 65 -0.65 -3.89 -4.89
CA PRO A 65 0.46 -2.99 -5.22
C PRO A 65 1.64 -3.07 -4.23
N PHE A 66 1.37 -3.38 -2.97
CA PHE A 66 2.39 -3.56 -1.92
C PHE A 66 3.05 -4.93 -1.93
N ARG A 67 2.43 -5.95 -2.58
CA ARG A 67 2.95 -7.31 -2.76
C ARG A 67 2.70 -7.77 -4.20
N PRO A 68 3.50 -7.30 -5.18
CA PRO A 68 3.27 -7.59 -6.60
C PRO A 68 3.30 -9.08 -6.90
N TRP A 69 2.43 -9.52 -7.84
CA TRP A 69 2.46 -10.87 -8.36
C TRP A 69 3.70 -11.10 -9.22
N ARG A 70 4.46 -12.16 -8.90
CA ARG A 70 5.70 -12.54 -9.60
C ARG A 70 5.63 -13.93 -10.22
N GLY A 71 4.44 -14.53 -10.29
CA GLY A 71 4.21 -15.81 -10.98
C GLY A 71 4.48 -15.72 -12.49
N ALA A 72 4.74 -16.86 -13.10
CA ALA A 72 5.05 -16.93 -14.53
C ALA A 72 3.81 -16.66 -15.42
N GLU A 73 2.62 -16.92 -14.89
CA GLU A 73 1.34 -16.77 -15.60
C GLU A 73 0.69 -15.45 -15.21
N SER A 74 0.18 -14.72 -16.21
CA SER A 74 -0.62 -13.51 -16.00
C SER A 74 -2.06 -13.84 -15.59
N ILE A 75 -2.61 -14.97 -16.04
CA ILE A 75 -3.90 -15.49 -15.60
C ILE A 75 -3.65 -16.72 -14.73
N ALA A 76 -3.92 -16.61 -13.43
CA ALA A 76 -3.62 -17.65 -12.45
C ALA A 76 -4.83 -18.52 -12.12
N SER A 77 -4.55 -19.78 -11.73
CA SER A 77 -5.57 -20.68 -11.17
C SER A 77 -6.02 -20.21 -9.78
N GLY A 78 -7.24 -20.60 -9.39
CA GLY A 78 -7.82 -20.26 -8.11
C GLY A 78 -6.96 -20.67 -6.92
N ASP A 79 -6.32 -21.83 -6.98
CA ASP A 79 -5.41 -22.32 -5.92
C ASP A 79 -4.23 -21.37 -5.71
N ARG A 80 -3.58 -20.95 -6.81
CA ARG A 80 -2.45 -20.01 -6.73
C ARG A 80 -2.86 -18.66 -6.19
N ILE A 81 -4.07 -18.19 -6.52
CA ILE A 81 -4.59 -16.91 -6.00
C ILE A 81 -4.90 -17.04 -4.52
N ARG A 82 -5.53 -18.15 -4.10
CA ARG A 82 -5.79 -18.44 -2.69
C ARG A 82 -4.49 -18.48 -1.89
N ASP A 83 -3.48 -19.21 -2.36
CA ASP A 83 -2.17 -19.30 -1.71
C ASP A 83 -1.46 -17.95 -1.64
N TYR A 84 -1.60 -17.12 -2.67
CA TYR A 84 -1.09 -15.75 -2.69
C TYR A 84 -1.75 -14.89 -1.60
N ILE A 85 -3.08 -14.98 -1.42
CA ILE A 85 -3.81 -14.25 -0.38
C ILE A 85 -3.39 -14.73 1.02
N ARG A 86 -3.29 -16.05 1.22
CA ARG A 86 -2.84 -16.66 2.49
C ARG A 86 -1.45 -16.18 2.89
N ARG A 87 -0.47 -16.34 1.99
CA ARG A 87 0.89 -15.84 2.21
C ARG A 87 0.95 -14.33 2.47
N THR A 88 0.06 -13.56 1.85
CA THR A 88 -0.02 -12.11 2.12
C THR A 88 -0.50 -11.85 3.54
N ALA A 89 -1.46 -12.62 4.04
CA ALA A 89 -1.93 -12.52 5.41
C ALA A 89 -0.84 -12.91 6.43
N ASP A 90 -0.11 -13.99 6.15
CA ASP A 90 0.96 -14.49 7.02
C ASP A 90 2.14 -13.51 7.07
N ASP A 91 2.68 -13.11 5.90
CA ASP A 91 3.79 -12.16 5.79
C ASP A 91 3.44 -10.79 6.40
N GLY A 92 2.17 -10.40 6.33
CA GLY A 92 1.64 -9.18 6.94
C GLY A 92 1.34 -9.29 8.43
N GLY A 93 1.50 -10.48 9.05
CA GLY A 93 1.10 -10.74 10.44
C GLY A 93 -0.39 -10.46 10.68
N ILE A 94 -1.24 -10.71 9.68
CA ILE A 94 -2.69 -10.48 9.74
C ILE A 94 -3.40 -11.72 10.28
N THR A 95 -2.88 -12.92 10.01
CA THR A 95 -3.49 -14.19 10.37
C THR A 95 -3.92 -14.28 11.85
N PRO A 96 -3.14 -13.80 12.85
CA PRO A 96 -3.56 -13.81 14.25
C PRO A 96 -4.76 -12.92 14.57
N HIS A 97 -5.09 -11.97 13.69
CA HIS A 97 -6.22 -11.06 13.85
C HIS A 97 -7.50 -11.55 13.14
N ILE A 98 -7.48 -12.73 12.51
CA ILE A 98 -8.63 -13.29 11.81
C ILE A 98 -9.41 -14.20 12.77
N ARG A 99 -10.71 -13.94 12.88
CA ARG A 99 -11.67 -14.82 13.54
C ARG A 99 -12.43 -15.59 12.46
N PHE A 100 -12.15 -16.88 12.36
CA PHE A 100 -12.86 -17.79 11.46
C PHE A 100 -14.20 -18.23 12.07
N ARG A 101 -15.11 -18.69 11.21
CA ARG A 101 -16.49 -19.11 11.57
C ARG A 101 -17.29 -17.99 12.26
N ALA A 102 -16.87 -16.74 12.04
CA ALA A 102 -17.44 -15.54 12.63
C ALA A 102 -18.37 -14.84 11.61
N ARG A 103 -19.49 -15.47 11.29
CA ARG A 103 -20.46 -14.95 10.33
C ARG A 103 -21.24 -13.79 10.94
N VAL A 104 -21.05 -12.59 10.43
CA VAL A 104 -21.82 -11.39 10.83
C VAL A 104 -23.21 -11.45 10.23
N THR A 105 -24.23 -11.29 11.06
CA THR A 105 -25.66 -11.32 10.67
C THR A 105 -26.34 -9.96 10.77
N ALA A 106 -25.89 -9.13 11.72
CA ALA A 106 -26.43 -7.78 11.93
C ALA A 106 -25.34 -6.84 12.46
N ALA A 107 -25.51 -5.54 12.24
CA ALA A 107 -24.73 -4.49 12.86
C ALA A 107 -25.62 -3.31 13.19
N SER A 108 -25.59 -2.84 14.44
CA SER A 108 -26.39 -1.77 14.97
C SER A 108 -25.51 -0.62 15.44
N TRP A 109 -25.74 0.58 14.92
CA TRP A 109 -25.08 1.79 15.34
C TRP A 109 -25.84 2.48 16.47
N SER A 110 -25.12 2.90 17.50
CA SER A 110 -25.62 3.80 18.54
C SER A 110 -24.92 5.16 18.42
N SER A 111 -25.68 6.20 18.06
CA SER A 111 -25.16 7.58 18.03
C SER A 111 -24.83 8.11 19.42
N ALA A 112 -25.52 7.60 20.44
CA ALA A 112 -25.25 7.93 21.84
C ALA A 112 -23.88 7.41 22.29
N ASP A 113 -23.53 6.21 21.83
CA ASP A 113 -22.27 5.53 22.17
C ASP A 113 -21.16 5.71 21.15
N ALA A 114 -21.48 6.26 19.99
CA ALA A 114 -20.60 6.42 18.83
C ALA A 114 -19.89 5.11 18.45
N ARG A 115 -20.64 4.00 18.38
CA ARG A 115 -20.09 2.67 18.09
C ARG A 115 -21.08 1.75 17.38
N TRP A 116 -20.56 0.80 16.67
CA TRP A 116 -21.27 -0.36 16.14
C TRP A 116 -21.28 -1.50 17.14
N THR A 117 -22.41 -2.16 17.31
CA THR A 117 -22.54 -3.49 17.89
C THR A 117 -22.76 -4.47 16.75
N VAL A 118 -21.89 -5.46 16.62
CA VAL A 118 -21.87 -6.43 15.52
C VAL A 118 -22.23 -7.79 16.06
N SER A 119 -23.34 -8.37 15.60
CA SER A 119 -23.88 -9.66 16.04
C SER A 119 -23.43 -10.78 15.08
N LEU A 120 -22.89 -11.84 15.61
CA LEU A 120 -22.49 -13.03 14.87
C LEU A 120 -23.60 -14.10 14.88
N ALA A 121 -23.48 -15.07 13.97
CA ALA A 121 -24.46 -16.14 13.84
C ALA A 121 -24.52 -17.09 15.05
N ASP A 122 -23.46 -17.17 15.85
CA ASP A 122 -23.37 -17.96 17.08
C ASP A 122 -23.90 -17.22 18.33
N GLY A 123 -24.46 -16.03 18.15
CA GLY A 123 -24.96 -15.18 19.23
C GLY A 123 -23.91 -14.29 19.89
N THR A 124 -22.64 -14.39 19.49
CA THR A 124 -21.58 -13.50 19.99
C THR A 124 -21.80 -12.05 19.52
N GLU A 125 -21.57 -11.10 20.40
CA GLU A 125 -21.56 -9.68 20.06
C GLU A 125 -20.19 -9.07 20.25
N LEU A 126 -19.79 -8.24 19.29
CA LEU A 126 -18.55 -7.45 19.28
C LEU A 126 -18.89 -5.99 19.07
N THR A 127 -18.05 -5.08 19.57
CA THR A 127 -18.24 -3.65 19.32
C THR A 127 -17.04 -3.05 18.59
N CYS A 128 -17.30 -2.02 17.77
CA CYS A 128 -16.23 -1.27 17.12
C CYS A 128 -16.58 0.19 16.88
N GLY A 129 -15.52 1.01 16.77
CA GLY A 129 -15.65 2.40 16.37
C GLY A 129 -15.96 2.57 14.88
N PHE A 130 -15.40 1.70 14.03
CA PHE A 130 -15.56 1.75 12.58
C PHE A 130 -15.77 0.34 12.00
N LEU A 131 -16.75 0.20 11.12
CA LEU A 131 -17.09 -1.07 10.46
C LEU A 131 -16.68 -1.02 8.99
N TYR A 132 -15.87 -2.00 8.52
CA TYR A 132 -15.41 -2.06 7.13
C TYR A 132 -15.83 -3.36 6.46
N ALA A 133 -16.84 -3.31 5.61
CA ALA A 133 -17.36 -4.47 4.89
C ALA A 133 -16.52 -4.79 3.65
N CYS A 134 -15.70 -5.84 3.74
CA CYS A 134 -14.87 -6.39 2.66
C CYS A 134 -15.40 -7.74 2.16
N THR A 135 -16.71 -7.91 2.16
CA THR A 135 -17.41 -9.18 1.91
C THR A 135 -17.45 -9.62 0.44
N GLY A 136 -16.96 -8.78 -0.49
CA GLY A 136 -17.29 -8.95 -1.90
C GLY A 136 -18.78 -8.67 -2.15
N TYR A 137 -19.30 -9.20 -3.25
CA TYR A 137 -20.70 -8.99 -3.63
C TYR A 137 -21.45 -10.28 -4.06
N TYR A 138 -20.86 -11.45 -3.84
CA TYR A 138 -21.53 -12.73 -4.09
C TYR A 138 -22.20 -13.28 -2.83
N ALA A 139 -23.38 -13.89 -3.02
CA ALA A 139 -24.00 -14.73 -2.00
C ALA A 139 -23.25 -16.06 -1.94
N TYR A 140 -22.74 -16.44 -0.75
CA TYR A 140 -21.92 -17.64 -0.57
C TYR A 140 -22.74 -18.88 -0.20
N ASP A 141 -24.00 -18.67 0.17
CA ASP A 141 -24.92 -19.75 0.57
C ASP A 141 -25.40 -20.58 -0.62
N ARG A 142 -25.73 -19.94 -1.73
CA ARG A 142 -26.17 -20.62 -2.98
C ARG A 142 -25.99 -19.76 -4.22
N GLY A 143 -25.81 -20.43 -5.38
CA GLY A 143 -25.80 -19.80 -6.68
C GLY A 143 -27.22 -19.45 -7.18
N HIS A 144 -27.29 -19.05 -8.45
CA HIS A 144 -28.57 -18.88 -9.12
C HIS A 144 -28.94 -20.19 -9.82
N GLU A 145 -29.98 -20.83 -9.33
CA GLU A 145 -30.52 -22.06 -9.87
C GLU A 145 -31.91 -21.75 -10.48
N PRO A 146 -31.99 -21.65 -11.81
CA PRO A 146 -33.29 -21.57 -12.48
C PRO A 146 -34.08 -22.85 -12.27
N GLU A 147 -35.39 -22.75 -12.20
CA GLU A 147 -36.25 -23.91 -12.26
C GLU A 147 -36.33 -24.43 -13.72
N PHE A 148 -35.92 -25.67 -13.89
CA PHE A 148 -36.02 -26.35 -15.15
C PHE A 148 -37.11 -27.41 -15.06
N ALA A 149 -38.02 -27.46 -16.03
CA ALA A 149 -39.01 -28.54 -16.10
C ALA A 149 -38.33 -29.90 -16.29
N GLY A 150 -38.84 -30.92 -15.63
CA GLY A 150 -38.37 -32.28 -15.80
C GLY A 150 -37.02 -32.63 -15.16
N VAL A 151 -36.49 -31.81 -14.27
CA VAL A 151 -35.19 -32.10 -13.58
C VAL A 151 -35.24 -33.41 -12.80
N ALA A 152 -36.39 -33.76 -12.24
CA ALA A 152 -36.60 -35.01 -11.53
C ALA A 152 -36.57 -36.26 -12.44
N ASP A 153 -36.80 -36.07 -13.74
CA ASP A 153 -36.80 -37.17 -14.74
C ASP A 153 -35.36 -37.49 -15.20
N PHE A 154 -34.40 -36.57 -14.99
CA PHE A 154 -33.03 -36.71 -15.46
C PHE A 154 -32.29 -37.81 -14.72
N ALA A 155 -31.85 -38.82 -15.45
CA ALA A 155 -31.15 -39.99 -14.86
C ALA A 155 -29.70 -39.68 -14.46
N GLY A 156 -29.10 -38.60 -14.99
CA GLY A 156 -27.74 -38.18 -14.71
C GLY A 156 -27.64 -37.27 -13.47
N ARG A 157 -26.50 -36.62 -13.33
CA ARG A 157 -26.20 -35.76 -12.17
C ARG A 157 -26.23 -34.26 -12.54
N LEU A 158 -27.11 -33.48 -11.91
CA LEU A 158 -27.16 -32.04 -12.04
C LEU A 158 -26.34 -31.40 -10.91
N VAL A 159 -25.38 -30.53 -11.26
CA VAL A 159 -24.51 -29.84 -10.28
C VAL A 159 -24.43 -28.34 -10.55
N HIS A 160 -24.23 -27.55 -9.47
CA HIS A 160 -23.95 -26.13 -9.58
C HIS A 160 -22.47 -25.85 -9.25
N PRO A 161 -21.73 -25.02 -10.04
CA PRO A 161 -20.30 -24.78 -9.85
C PRO A 161 -19.92 -24.21 -8.46
N GLN A 162 -20.81 -23.46 -7.82
CA GLN A 162 -20.56 -22.90 -6.48
C GLN A 162 -20.54 -23.98 -5.39
N SER A 163 -21.29 -25.08 -5.58
CA SER A 163 -21.39 -26.21 -4.66
C SER A 163 -20.83 -27.47 -5.32
N TRP A 164 -19.59 -27.38 -5.81
CA TRP A 164 -18.96 -28.47 -6.55
C TRP A 164 -18.73 -29.69 -5.68
N PRO A 165 -19.32 -30.85 -6.00
CA PRO A 165 -19.14 -32.05 -5.21
C PRO A 165 -17.71 -32.60 -5.37
N SER A 166 -17.09 -32.99 -4.25
CA SER A 166 -15.73 -33.56 -4.26
C SER A 166 -15.64 -34.94 -4.89
N ASP A 167 -16.77 -35.65 -4.94
CA ASP A 167 -16.93 -37.02 -5.49
C ASP A 167 -17.36 -37.05 -6.94
N LEU A 168 -17.50 -35.90 -7.61
CA LEU A 168 -17.94 -35.87 -9.01
C LEU A 168 -16.84 -36.33 -9.96
N ASP A 169 -16.98 -37.53 -10.51
CA ASP A 169 -16.13 -38.03 -11.59
C ASP A 169 -16.82 -37.83 -12.96
N HIS A 170 -16.20 -37.00 -13.81
CA HIS A 170 -16.66 -36.69 -15.16
C HIS A 170 -15.81 -37.37 -16.24
N ARG A 171 -14.83 -38.19 -15.88
CA ARG A 171 -13.97 -38.90 -16.84
C ARG A 171 -14.78 -39.88 -17.68
N GLY A 172 -14.58 -39.79 -18.98
CA GLY A 172 -15.32 -40.62 -19.94
C GLY A 172 -16.83 -40.35 -20.00
N ARG A 173 -17.36 -39.29 -19.36
CA ARG A 173 -18.78 -38.92 -19.33
C ARG A 173 -19.10 -37.86 -20.37
N ARG A 174 -20.34 -37.83 -20.84
CA ARG A 174 -20.90 -36.73 -21.63
C ARG A 174 -21.36 -35.64 -20.68
N VAL A 175 -20.83 -34.45 -20.86
CA VAL A 175 -21.10 -33.31 -19.97
C VAL A 175 -21.80 -32.20 -20.74
N VAL A 176 -22.91 -31.68 -20.21
CA VAL A 176 -23.53 -30.44 -20.69
C VAL A 176 -23.31 -29.34 -19.70
N VAL A 177 -22.68 -28.25 -20.12
CA VAL A 177 -22.47 -27.04 -19.29
C VAL A 177 -23.45 -25.96 -19.75
N ILE A 178 -24.43 -25.64 -18.90
CA ILE A 178 -25.46 -24.62 -19.20
C ILE A 178 -24.94 -23.24 -18.83
N GLY A 179 -24.68 -22.39 -19.80
CA GLY A 179 -24.22 -21.02 -19.66
C GLY A 179 -23.10 -20.67 -20.64
N SER A 180 -22.84 -19.38 -20.81
CA SER A 180 -21.76 -18.82 -21.64
C SER A 180 -20.88 -17.77 -20.91
N GLY A 181 -21.06 -17.65 -19.61
CA GLY A 181 -20.28 -16.70 -18.77
C GLY A 181 -18.91 -17.24 -18.38
N ALA A 182 -18.17 -16.48 -17.56
CA ALA A 182 -16.82 -16.79 -17.10
C ALA A 182 -16.67 -18.20 -16.53
N THR A 183 -17.66 -18.71 -15.80
CA THR A 183 -17.67 -20.07 -15.25
C THR A 183 -17.71 -21.13 -16.34
N ALA A 184 -18.64 -21.00 -17.30
CA ALA A 184 -18.80 -21.99 -18.39
C ALA A 184 -17.55 -22.04 -19.27
N VAL A 185 -17.02 -20.88 -19.70
CA VAL A 185 -15.81 -20.81 -20.54
C VAL A 185 -14.54 -21.28 -19.84
N THR A 186 -14.59 -21.44 -18.54
CA THR A 186 -13.51 -21.98 -17.70
C THR A 186 -13.66 -23.49 -17.53
N LEU A 187 -14.90 -23.97 -17.25
CA LEU A 187 -15.21 -25.38 -17.04
C LEU A 187 -15.01 -26.21 -18.31
N VAL A 188 -15.54 -25.73 -19.43
CA VAL A 188 -15.52 -26.49 -20.69
C VAL A 188 -14.10 -26.94 -21.07
N PRO A 189 -13.09 -26.07 -21.20
CA PRO A 189 -11.74 -26.50 -21.56
C PRO A 189 -11.02 -27.29 -20.45
N ALA A 190 -11.48 -27.23 -19.22
CA ALA A 190 -10.90 -27.99 -18.12
C ALA A 190 -11.44 -29.45 -18.14
N MET A 191 -12.76 -29.60 -18.30
CA MET A 191 -13.43 -30.89 -18.27
C MET A 191 -13.23 -31.69 -19.57
N SER A 192 -13.12 -31.01 -20.72
CA SER A 192 -12.95 -31.68 -22.04
C SER A 192 -11.64 -32.45 -22.18
N ARG A 193 -10.72 -32.36 -21.22
CA ARG A 193 -9.49 -33.16 -21.20
C ARG A 193 -9.73 -34.62 -20.87
N ASP A 194 -10.70 -34.87 -19.99
CA ASP A 194 -10.93 -36.15 -19.38
C ASP A 194 -12.35 -36.68 -19.67
N ALA A 195 -13.32 -35.80 -19.97
CA ALA A 195 -14.67 -36.17 -20.36
C ALA A 195 -14.69 -36.82 -21.77
N ALA A 196 -15.68 -37.65 -22.05
CA ALA A 196 -15.92 -38.17 -23.41
C ALA A 196 -16.23 -37.04 -24.39
N HIS A 197 -17.08 -36.11 -23.99
CA HIS A 197 -17.40 -34.89 -24.73
C HIS A 197 -18.02 -33.84 -23.80
N VAL A 198 -17.74 -32.55 -24.06
CA VAL A 198 -18.36 -31.45 -23.32
C VAL A 198 -19.13 -30.52 -24.25
N THR A 199 -20.44 -30.39 -24.04
CA THR A 199 -21.29 -29.47 -24.79
C THR A 199 -21.54 -28.18 -23.95
N MET A 200 -21.13 -27.03 -24.46
CA MET A 200 -21.54 -25.76 -23.91
C MET A 200 -22.90 -25.33 -24.43
N LEU A 201 -23.92 -25.41 -23.63
CA LEU A 201 -25.28 -24.97 -23.97
C LEU A 201 -25.51 -23.53 -23.54
N GLN A 202 -25.74 -22.64 -24.46
CA GLN A 202 -25.99 -21.24 -24.20
C GLN A 202 -27.33 -20.76 -24.78
N ARG A 203 -28.00 -19.85 -24.06
CA ARG A 203 -29.21 -19.20 -24.56
C ARG A 203 -28.88 -18.11 -25.57
N SER A 204 -27.78 -17.36 -25.31
CA SER A 204 -27.24 -16.31 -26.15
C SER A 204 -25.72 -16.28 -26.06
N PRO A 205 -25.03 -15.93 -27.17
CA PRO A 205 -23.58 -15.82 -27.18
C PRO A 205 -23.04 -14.79 -26.18
N SER A 206 -21.77 -14.99 -25.76
CA SER A 206 -20.99 -14.02 -24.99
C SER A 206 -19.74 -13.63 -25.75
N TYR A 207 -19.22 -12.41 -25.54
CA TYR A 207 -17.91 -12.00 -26.07
C TYR A 207 -16.80 -12.71 -25.33
N LEU A 208 -15.89 -13.34 -26.11
CA LEU A 208 -14.71 -14.02 -25.62
C LEU A 208 -13.45 -13.25 -26.04
N LEU A 209 -12.54 -13.06 -25.08
CA LEU A 209 -11.29 -12.34 -25.30
C LEU A 209 -10.10 -13.29 -25.09
N PRO A 210 -9.43 -13.73 -26.17
CA PRO A 210 -8.22 -14.52 -26.06
C PRO A 210 -7.05 -13.63 -25.62
N LEU A 211 -6.53 -13.89 -24.41
CA LEU A 211 -5.37 -13.18 -23.86
C LEU A 211 -4.18 -14.14 -23.70
N PRO A 212 -2.94 -13.63 -23.78
CA PRO A 212 -1.75 -14.43 -23.49
C PRO A 212 -1.78 -14.97 -22.07
N ARG A 213 -1.43 -16.25 -21.91
CA ARG A 213 -1.38 -16.90 -20.61
C ARG A 213 -0.17 -16.46 -19.77
N ARG A 214 0.94 -16.08 -20.44
CA ARG A 214 2.19 -15.66 -19.80
C ARG A 214 2.29 -14.17 -19.69
N ASP A 215 2.97 -13.71 -18.63
CA ASP A 215 3.35 -12.29 -18.47
C ASP A 215 4.40 -11.90 -19.53
N LEU A 216 3.95 -11.15 -20.54
CA LEU A 216 4.79 -10.70 -21.66
C LEU A 216 5.59 -9.42 -21.37
N ILE A 217 5.29 -8.72 -20.30
CA ILE A 217 5.87 -7.42 -19.97
C ILE A 217 6.73 -7.51 -18.72
N GLY A 218 6.19 -7.96 -17.61
CA GLY A 218 6.88 -7.93 -16.32
C GLY A 218 8.02 -8.92 -16.24
N ARG A 219 7.87 -10.11 -16.85
CA ARG A 219 8.94 -11.11 -16.84
C ARG A 219 10.18 -10.67 -17.62
N PRO A 220 10.09 -10.16 -18.87
CA PRO A 220 11.24 -9.58 -19.56
C PRO A 220 11.79 -8.33 -18.84
N ALA A 221 10.92 -7.45 -18.35
CA ALA A 221 11.33 -6.25 -17.63
C ALA A 221 12.19 -6.56 -16.38
N ARG A 222 11.84 -7.62 -15.62
CA ARG A 222 12.60 -8.05 -14.45
C ARG A 222 13.98 -8.64 -14.76
N ARG A 223 14.29 -8.95 -16.02
CA ARG A 223 15.63 -9.39 -16.44
C ARG A 223 16.61 -8.24 -16.60
N VAL A 224 16.11 -7.05 -16.92
CA VAL A 224 16.90 -5.86 -17.24
C VAL A 224 16.74 -4.72 -16.25
N LEU A 225 15.67 -4.70 -15.47
CA LEU A 225 15.36 -3.66 -14.49
C LEU A 225 15.32 -4.24 -13.07
N PRO A 226 15.62 -3.42 -12.05
CA PRO A 226 15.34 -3.78 -10.64
C PRO A 226 13.90 -4.20 -10.47
N ALA A 227 13.66 -5.27 -9.70
CA ALA A 227 12.35 -5.91 -9.57
C ALA A 227 11.22 -4.92 -9.21
N ALA A 228 11.47 -3.99 -8.27
CA ALA A 228 10.47 -2.99 -7.87
C ALA A 228 10.10 -2.02 -9.02
N LEU A 229 11.05 -1.68 -9.88
CA LEU A 229 10.79 -0.81 -11.04
C LEU A 229 10.05 -1.58 -12.13
N ALA A 230 10.47 -2.82 -12.42
CA ALA A 230 9.81 -3.70 -13.36
C ALA A 230 8.34 -3.99 -12.95
N ASP A 231 8.11 -4.24 -11.66
CA ASP A 231 6.77 -4.48 -11.11
C ASP A 231 5.88 -3.23 -11.26
N ARG A 232 6.39 -2.04 -10.95
CA ARG A 232 5.65 -0.77 -11.13
C ARG A 232 5.34 -0.46 -12.60
N LEU A 233 6.33 -0.65 -13.48
CA LEU A 233 6.16 -0.45 -14.91
C LEU A 233 5.10 -1.40 -15.46
N SER A 234 5.21 -2.68 -15.16
CA SER A 234 4.27 -3.71 -15.61
C SER A 234 2.86 -3.41 -15.13
N HIS A 235 2.69 -3.13 -13.83
CA HIS A 235 1.40 -2.76 -13.26
C HIS A 235 0.79 -1.54 -13.98
N GLY A 236 1.58 -0.48 -14.20
CA GLY A 236 1.12 0.72 -14.91
C GLY A 236 0.73 0.45 -16.36
N VAL A 237 1.49 -0.39 -17.06
CA VAL A 237 1.20 -0.76 -18.47
C VAL A 237 -0.05 -1.62 -18.56
N TYR A 238 -0.19 -2.68 -17.73
CA TYR A 238 -1.37 -3.54 -17.75
C TYR A 238 -2.64 -2.78 -17.35
N ALA A 239 -2.61 -1.99 -16.28
CA ALA A 239 -3.74 -1.16 -15.86
C ALA A 239 -4.12 -0.12 -16.94
N GLY A 240 -3.12 0.51 -17.56
CA GLY A 240 -3.34 1.47 -18.64
C GLY A 240 -3.89 0.83 -19.92
N LEU A 241 -3.41 -0.35 -20.28
CA LEU A 241 -3.88 -1.09 -21.47
C LEU A 241 -5.32 -1.56 -21.28
N THR A 242 -5.64 -2.18 -20.17
CA THR A 242 -6.99 -2.68 -19.88
C THR A 242 -8.00 -1.52 -19.87
N GLN A 243 -7.66 -0.39 -19.25
CA GLN A 243 -8.52 0.78 -19.25
C GLN A 243 -8.74 1.35 -20.67
N ARG A 244 -7.66 1.44 -21.49
CA ARG A 244 -7.77 1.91 -22.88
C ARG A 244 -8.60 0.99 -23.76
N LEU A 245 -8.45 -0.33 -23.58
CA LEU A 245 -9.28 -1.32 -24.30
C LEU A 245 -10.77 -1.16 -23.96
N TYR A 246 -11.07 -0.94 -22.66
CA TYR A 246 -12.43 -0.65 -22.25
C TYR A 246 -12.96 0.65 -22.89
N GLU A 247 -12.21 1.73 -22.81
CA GLU A 247 -12.61 3.04 -23.40
C GLU A 247 -12.79 2.95 -24.93
N ALA A 248 -11.87 2.27 -25.62
CA ALA A 248 -11.98 2.03 -27.06
C ALA A 248 -13.21 1.22 -27.41
N ALA A 249 -13.51 0.17 -26.63
CA ALA A 249 -14.69 -0.64 -26.84
C ALA A 249 -16.00 0.14 -26.65
N ARG A 250 -16.05 1.06 -25.67
CA ARG A 250 -17.22 1.91 -25.43
C ARG A 250 -17.36 3.04 -26.47
N ARG A 251 -16.24 3.58 -26.99
CA ARG A 251 -16.26 4.65 -28.02
C ARG A 251 -16.52 4.10 -29.43
N HIS A 252 -15.99 2.90 -29.71
CA HIS A 252 -16.04 2.29 -31.04
C HIS A 252 -16.58 0.87 -30.99
N PRO A 253 -17.86 0.66 -30.57
CA PRO A 253 -18.41 -0.68 -30.35
C PRO A 253 -18.44 -1.54 -31.61
N ARG A 254 -18.71 -0.93 -32.79
CA ARG A 254 -18.74 -1.67 -34.07
C ARG A 254 -17.36 -2.21 -34.45
N ALA A 255 -16.30 -1.40 -34.30
CA ALA A 255 -14.93 -1.81 -34.59
C ALA A 255 -14.46 -2.89 -33.61
N THR A 256 -14.78 -2.73 -32.32
CA THR A 256 -14.45 -3.73 -31.29
C THR A 256 -15.17 -5.05 -31.53
N ARG A 257 -16.43 -5.02 -31.91
CA ARG A 257 -17.20 -6.21 -32.30
C ARG A 257 -16.55 -6.94 -33.50
N ALA A 258 -16.16 -6.19 -34.54
CA ALA A 258 -15.46 -6.76 -35.70
C ALA A 258 -14.11 -7.38 -35.30
N ALA A 259 -13.33 -6.72 -34.43
CA ALA A 259 -12.05 -7.24 -33.97
C ALA A 259 -12.19 -8.50 -33.11
N LEU A 260 -13.16 -8.54 -32.18
CA LEU A 260 -13.44 -9.75 -31.39
C LEU A 260 -13.93 -10.92 -32.27
N ARG A 261 -14.78 -10.65 -33.25
CA ARG A 261 -15.22 -11.65 -34.23
C ARG A 261 -14.04 -12.16 -35.08
N ALA A 262 -13.19 -11.29 -35.57
CA ALA A 262 -12.00 -11.65 -36.34
C ALA A 262 -11.05 -12.55 -35.52
N ALA A 263 -10.84 -12.20 -34.24
CA ALA A 263 -10.05 -13.01 -33.31
C ALA A 263 -10.69 -14.40 -33.11
N ALA A 264 -12.00 -14.48 -32.90
CA ALA A 264 -12.71 -15.75 -32.79
C ALA A 264 -12.54 -16.64 -34.04
N VAL A 265 -12.68 -16.05 -35.25
CA VAL A 265 -12.47 -16.76 -36.52
C VAL A 265 -11.01 -17.26 -36.66
N ALA A 266 -10.04 -16.43 -36.28
CA ALA A 266 -8.63 -16.81 -36.34
C ALA A 266 -8.27 -17.99 -35.42
N PHE A 267 -8.87 -18.05 -34.23
CA PHE A 267 -8.65 -19.15 -33.28
C PHE A 267 -9.45 -20.41 -33.61
N LEU A 268 -10.76 -20.27 -33.96
CA LEU A 268 -11.66 -21.40 -34.22
C LEU A 268 -11.48 -21.95 -35.62
N ARG A 269 -11.12 -21.11 -36.59
CA ARG A 269 -10.98 -21.43 -38.01
C ARG A 269 -12.29 -21.91 -38.68
N ASP A 270 -13.41 -21.55 -38.09
CA ASP A 270 -14.77 -21.85 -38.58
C ASP A 270 -15.63 -20.58 -38.46
N ARG A 271 -15.88 -19.94 -39.59
CA ARG A 271 -16.65 -18.70 -39.66
C ARG A 271 -18.13 -18.91 -39.35
N ALA A 272 -18.69 -20.01 -39.80
CA ALA A 272 -20.11 -20.31 -39.61
C ALA A 272 -20.43 -20.55 -38.14
N SER A 273 -19.60 -21.33 -37.44
CA SER A 273 -19.70 -21.51 -35.99
C SER A 273 -19.53 -20.19 -35.20
N VAL A 274 -18.62 -19.30 -35.64
CA VAL A 274 -18.44 -18.00 -34.97
C VAL A 274 -19.69 -17.15 -35.14
N ASP A 275 -20.28 -17.10 -36.31
CA ASP A 275 -21.48 -16.32 -36.56
C ASP A 275 -22.70 -16.87 -35.79
N ALA A 276 -22.82 -18.19 -35.66
CA ALA A 276 -23.90 -18.83 -34.94
C ALA A 276 -23.76 -18.75 -33.40
N HIS A 277 -22.54 -18.87 -32.88
CA HIS A 277 -22.33 -19.18 -31.46
C HIS A 277 -21.48 -18.14 -30.72
N PHE A 278 -20.78 -17.20 -31.39
CA PHE A 278 -19.85 -16.26 -30.76
C PHE A 278 -20.06 -14.82 -31.22
N THR A 279 -21.25 -14.52 -31.75
CA THR A 279 -21.63 -13.15 -32.19
C THR A 279 -22.81 -12.65 -31.34
N PRO A 280 -22.55 -12.01 -30.19
CA PRO A 280 -23.58 -11.45 -29.31
C PRO A 280 -24.34 -10.30 -29.96
N ALA A 281 -25.63 -10.16 -29.58
CA ALA A 281 -26.50 -9.07 -30.07
C ALA A 281 -26.28 -7.72 -29.33
N TYR A 282 -25.60 -7.74 -28.19
CA TYR A 282 -25.31 -6.55 -27.36
C TYR A 282 -23.92 -5.98 -27.68
N ASP A 283 -23.65 -4.74 -27.22
CA ASP A 283 -22.34 -4.10 -27.43
C ASP A 283 -21.26 -4.62 -26.46
N PRO A 284 -19.99 -4.65 -26.87
CA PRO A 284 -18.90 -5.01 -25.98
C PRO A 284 -18.90 -4.17 -24.69
N TRP A 285 -18.79 -4.82 -23.54
CA TRP A 285 -18.86 -4.25 -22.18
C TRP A 285 -20.27 -3.82 -21.71
N ASP A 286 -21.35 -4.06 -22.46
CA ASP A 286 -22.68 -4.07 -21.86
C ASP A 286 -22.84 -5.25 -20.89
N GLN A 287 -22.15 -6.33 -21.18
CA GLN A 287 -21.89 -7.44 -20.27
C GLN A 287 -20.39 -7.69 -20.23
N ARG A 288 -19.92 -8.35 -19.17
CA ARG A 288 -18.49 -8.60 -18.99
C ARG A 288 -17.93 -9.47 -20.12
N LEU A 289 -16.78 -9.09 -20.67
CA LEU A 289 -16.04 -9.93 -21.61
C LEU A 289 -15.41 -11.10 -20.86
N CYS A 290 -15.57 -12.33 -21.38
CA CYS A 290 -14.99 -13.53 -20.76
C CYS A 290 -13.59 -13.78 -21.30
N VAL A 291 -12.60 -13.88 -20.43
CA VAL A 291 -11.19 -14.12 -20.81
C VAL A 291 -10.97 -15.62 -21.04
N ILE A 292 -10.39 -15.97 -22.19
CA ILE A 292 -9.97 -17.33 -22.56
C ILE A 292 -8.44 -17.36 -22.79
N PRO A 293 -7.63 -17.79 -21.80
CA PRO A 293 -6.17 -17.72 -21.87
C PRO A 293 -5.60 -18.57 -22.99
N GLY A 294 -4.92 -17.93 -23.95
CA GLY A 294 -4.38 -18.58 -25.14
C GLY A 294 -5.45 -19.19 -26.05
N GLY A 295 -6.71 -18.78 -25.94
CA GLY A 295 -7.82 -19.32 -26.74
C GLY A 295 -8.15 -20.78 -26.44
N ASP A 296 -8.01 -21.20 -25.18
CA ASP A 296 -8.16 -22.61 -24.77
C ASP A 296 -9.52 -23.20 -25.12
N LEU A 297 -10.62 -22.48 -24.89
CA LEU A 297 -11.96 -22.94 -25.29
C LEU A 297 -12.05 -23.21 -26.80
N TYR A 298 -11.57 -22.28 -27.63
CA TYR A 298 -11.58 -22.46 -29.09
C TYR A 298 -10.72 -23.64 -29.53
N ARG A 299 -9.61 -23.95 -28.86
CA ARG A 299 -8.78 -25.12 -29.17
C ARG A 299 -9.50 -26.42 -28.87
N GLU A 300 -10.23 -26.51 -27.77
CA GLU A 300 -10.98 -27.72 -27.42
C GLU A 300 -12.13 -27.97 -28.38
N ILE A 301 -12.82 -26.89 -28.81
CA ILE A 301 -13.87 -27.00 -29.84
C ILE A 301 -13.27 -27.44 -31.18
N ARG A 302 -12.18 -26.82 -31.62
CA ARG A 302 -11.51 -27.18 -32.88
C ARG A 302 -10.96 -28.63 -32.87
N ALA A 303 -10.58 -29.10 -31.68
CA ALA A 303 -10.10 -30.49 -31.51
C ALA A 303 -11.26 -31.51 -31.43
N GLY A 304 -12.52 -31.07 -31.49
CA GLY A 304 -13.68 -31.96 -31.40
C GLY A 304 -14.00 -32.48 -30.02
N ARG A 305 -13.25 -32.07 -28.98
CA ARG A 305 -13.47 -32.48 -27.58
C ARG A 305 -14.58 -31.70 -26.89
N ALA A 306 -14.91 -30.54 -27.42
CA ALA A 306 -16.03 -29.72 -26.96
C ALA A 306 -16.87 -29.25 -28.15
N SER A 307 -18.13 -28.92 -27.88
CA SER A 307 -19.06 -28.31 -28.84
C SER A 307 -19.83 -27.16 -28.17
N VAL A 308 -20.43 -26.28 -29.00
CA VAL A 308 -21.31 -25.22 -28.52
C VAL A 308 -22.67 -25.36 -29.22
N VAL A 309 -23.71 -25.26 -28.40
CA VAL A 309 -25.09 -25.24 -28.89
C VAL A 309 -25.77 -23.98 -28.37
N THR A 310 -26.37 -23.21 -29.28
CA THR A 310 -27.16 -22.02 -28.92
C THR A 310 -28.64 -22.36 -29.04
N GLY A 311 -29.36 -22.38 -27.92
CA GLY A 311 -30.77 -22.79 -27.92
C GLY A 311 -31.42 -22.59 -26.55
N HIS A 312 -32.74 -22.66 -26.54
CA HIS A 312 -33.55 -22.57 -25.31
C HIS A 312 -33.87 -23.98 -24.82
N ILE A 313 -33.66 -24.20 -23.53
CA ILE A 313 -34.09 -25.43 -22.84
C ILE A 313 -35.62 -25.48 -22.85
N ASP A 314 -36.18 -26.63 -23.25
CA ASP A 314 -37.56 -26.99 -23.07
C ASP A 314 -37.73 -27.67 -21.71
N ARG A 315 -37.11 -28.82 -21.54
CA ARG A 315 -37.14 -29.59 -20.30
C ARG A 315 -35.96 -30.57 -20.21
N PHE A 316 -35.72 -31.07 -19.03
CA PHE A 316 -34.89 -32.23 -18.82
C PHE A 316 -35.65 -33.53 -19.17
N VAL A 317 -34.96 -34.49 -19.71
CA VAL A 317 -35.40 -35.84 -20.01
C VAL A 317 -34.43 -36.88 -19.44
N PRO A 318 -34.75 -38.15 -19.31
CA PRO A 318 -33.86 -39.13 -18.71
C PRO A 318 -32.44 -39.13 -19.30
N GLU A 319 -32.31 -38.93 -20.59
CA GLU A 319 -31.05 -39.02 -21.33
C GLU A 319 -30.26 -37.69 -21.33
N GLY A 320 -30.86 -36.56 -20.89
CA GLY A 320 -30.18 -35.29 -20.96
C GLY A 320 -31.10 -34.05 -20.97
N VAL A 321 -30.79 -33.09 -21.85
CA VAL A 321 -31.49 -31.79 -21.92
C VAL A 321 -32.16 -31.66 -23.31
N ARG A 322 -33.49 -31.57 -23.33
CA ARG A 322 -34.28 -31.30 -24.56
C ARG A 322 -34.40 -29.79 -24.77
N LEU A 323 -34.11 -29.37 -25.99
CA LEU A 323 -34.25 -27.98 -26.41
C LEU A 323 -35.63 -27.76 -27.04
N ARG A 324 -36.07 -26.51 -27.12
CA ARG A 324 -37.32 -26.13 -27.82
C ARG A 324 -37.32 -26.47 -29.31
N SER A 325 -36.15 -26.67 -29.91
CA SER A 325 -36.01 -27.18 -31.29
C SER A 325 -36.35 -28.66 -31.44
N GLY A 326 -36.58 -29.38 -30.35
CA GLY A 326 -36.74 -30.83 -30.31
C GLY A 326 -35.45 -31.61 -30.15
N GLN A 327 -34.28 -30.99 -30.34
CA GLN A 327 -32.97 -31.63 -30.15
C GLN A 327 -32.79 -32.05 -28.70
N VAL A 328 -32.31 -33.27 -28.46
CA VAL A 328 -31.88 -33.74 -27.16
C VAL A 328 -30.36 -33.70 -27.09
N LEU A 329 -29.83 -33.04 -26.10
CA LEU A 329 -28.41 -33.03 -25.75
C LEU A 329 -28.19 -34.10 -24.68
N GLU A 330 -27.66 -35.24 -25.11
CA GLU A 330 -27.37 -36.36 -24.22
C GLU A 330 -26.30 -35.98 -23.20
N ALA A 331 -26.52 -36.30 -21.93
CA ALA A 331 -25.62 -35.96 -20.84
C ALA A 331 -25.71 -36.97 -19.69
N ASP A 332 -24.57 -37.37 -19.18
CA ASP A 332 -24.44 -38.10 -17.90
C ASP A 332 -24.27 -37.12 -16.73
N VAL A 333 -23.72 -35.93 -17.02
CA VAL A 333 -23.55 -34.83 -16.05
C VAL A 333 -24.01 -33.51 -16.68
N VAL A 334 -24.85 -32.78 -15.98
CA VAL A 334 -25.24 -31.43 -16.36
C VAL A 334 -24.70 -30.44 -15.32
N VAL A 335 -23.95 -29.43 -15.77
CA VAL A 335 -23.42 -28.35 -14.90
C VAL A 335 -24.21 -27.08 -15.14
N SER A 336 -24.96 -26.62 -14.16
CA SER A 336 -25.77 -25.40 -14.21
C SER A 336 -24.92 -24.18 -13.93
N ALA A 337 -24.15 -23.68 -14.92
CA ALA A 337 -23.37 -22.46 -14.85
C ALA A 337 -24.19 -21.20 -15.15
N THR A 338 -25.40 -21.12 -14.61
CA THR A 338 -26.45 -20.13 -14.92
C THR A 338 -26.29 -18.80 -14.17
N GLY A 339 -25.21 -18.64 -13.44
CA GLY A 339 -24.81 -17.41 -12.79
C GLY A 339 -24.88 -17.45 -11.27
N LEU A 340 -24.57 -16.31 -10.67
CA LEU A 340 -24.46 -16.14 -9.24
C LEU A 340 -25.60 -15.27 -8.70
N ARG A 341 -25.81 -15.31 -7.39
CA ARG A 341 -26.63 -14.34 -6.68
C ARG A 341 -25.73 -13.25 -6.13
N LEU A 342 -26.15 -12.01 -6.26
CA LEU A 342 -25.45 -10.87 -5.67
C LEU A 342 -26.07 -10.50 -4.33
N ARG A 343 -25.22 -10.07 -3.38
CA ARG A 343 -25.62 -9.68 -2.05
C ARG A 343 -24.67 -8.58 -1.53
N PRO A 344 -25.13 -7.32 -1.42
CA PRO A 344 -24.31 -6.24 -0.91
C PRO A 344 -23.96 -6.46 0.57
N ILE A 345 -22.78 -6.03 0.97
CA ILE A 345 -22.28 -6.03 2.37
C ILE A 345 -22.45 -7.42 3.04
N GLY A 346 -22.36 -8.51 2.27
CA GLY A 346 -22.53 -9.88 2.78
C GLY A 346 -23.94 -10.22 3.28
N GLY A 347 -24.92 -9.33 3.09
CA GLY A 347 -26.29 -9.47 3.58
C GLY A 347 -26.44 -9.17 5.08
N VAL A 348 -25.51 -8.42 5.66
CA VAL A 348 -25.61 -7.93 7.03
C VAL A 348 -26.76 -6.95 7.16
N ARG A 349 -27.64 -7.18 8.14
CA ARG A 349 -28.72 -6.22 8.46
C ARG A 349 -28.13 -5.04 9.23
N LEU A 350 -28.38 -3.84 8.73
CA LEU A 350 -27.89 -2.60 9.33
C LEU A 350 -29.02 -1.87 10.03
N THR A 351 -28.75 -1.34 11.22
CA THR A 351 -29.64 -0.38 11.92
C THR A 351 -28.82 0.81 12.41
N VAL A 352 -29.43 1.98 12.42
CA VAL A 352 -28.85 3.21 12.99
C VAL A 352 -29.86 3.78 13.98
N ASP A 353 -29.49 3.83 15.26
CA ASP A 353 -30.33 4.27 16.37
C ASP A 353 -31.71 3.56 16.43
N GLY A 354 -31.71 2.26 16.13
CA GLY A 354 -32.89 1.42 16.10
C GLY A 354 -33.60 1.34 14.75
N GLU A 355 -33.35 2.29 13.85
CA GLU A 355 -34.01 2.33 12.53
C GLU A 355 -33.28 1.46 11.50
N PRO A 356 -33.99 0.61 10.76
CA PRO A 356 -33.39 -0.21 9.69
C PRO A 356 -32.80 0.64 8.55
N VAL A 357 -31.64 0.25 8.05
CA VAL A 357 -31.01 0.88 6.89
C VAL A 357 -31.25 0.03 5.65
N SER A 358 -32.07 0.53 4.71
CA SER A 358 -32.22 -0.03 3.38
C SER A 358 -31.02 0.39 2.52
N ILE A 359 -30.13 -0.56 2.17
CA ILE A 359 -28.93 -0.28 1.40
C ILE A 359 -29.28 0.21 -0.02
N GLY A 360 -30.30 -0.38 -0.64
CA GLY A 360 -30.76 -0.05 -2.00
C GLY A 360 -31.25 1.38 -2.16
N ASP A 361 -31.73 2.00 -1.08
CA ASP A 361 -32.25 3.36 -1.07
C ASP A 361 -31.16 4.42 -0.78
N ARG A 362 -29.93 3.99 -0.47
CA ARG A 362 -28.81 4.90 -0.13
C ARG A 362 -27.95 5.24 -1.33
N VAL A 363 -27.40 6.44 -1.31
CA VAL A 363 -26.41 6.86 -2.30
C VAL A 363 -25.01 6.54 -1.81
N ALA A 364 -24.20 5.93 -2.69
CA ALA A 364 -22.83 5.61 -2.38
C ALA A 364 -21.95 6.87 -2.43
N TYR A 365 -21.34 7.22 -1.31
CA TYR A 365 -20.33 8.25 -1.24
C TYR A 365 -18.98 7.69 -1.72
N ARG A 366 -18.42 8.26 -2.79
CA ARG A 366 -17.19 7.82 -3.47
C ARG A 366 -17.20 6.31 -3.81
N GLY A 367 -18.36 5.66 -3.82
CA GLY A 367 -18.52 4.22 -4.04
C GLY A 367 -17.88 3.35 -2.95
N MET A 368 -17.71 3.87 -1.73
CA MET A 368 -17.09 3.16 -0.62
C MET A 368 -17.71 3.42 0.75
N MET A 369 -18.65 4.36 0.87
CA MET A 369 -19.46 4.58 2.08
C MET A 369 -20.90 4.81 1.69
N LEU A 370 -21.83 4.77 2.65
CA LEU A 370 -23.26 5.03 2.42
C LEU A 370 -23.66 6.40 2.96
N GLY A 371 -24.37 7.20 2.18
CA GLY A 371 -24.93 8.47 2.62
C GLY A 371 -25.79 8.31 3.86
N GLY A 372 -25.58 9.16 4.87
CA GLY A 372 -26.30 9.15 6.14
C GLY A 372 -25.96 8.00 7.11
N VAL A 373 -25.02 7.10 6.78
CA VAL A 373 -24.63 5.97 7.65
C VAL A 373 -23.28 6.23 8.32
N PRO A 374 -23.25 6.30 9.67
CA PRO A 374 -22.04 6.63 10.40
C PRO A 374 -20.98 5.51 10.35
N ASN A 375 -19.70 5.86 10.24
CA ASN A 375 -18.54 4.99 10.45
C ASN A 375 -18.64 3.62 9.75
N LEU A 376 -19.25 3.57 8.57
CA LEU A 376 -19.38 2.38 7.75
C LEU A 376 -18.69 2.60 6.41
N ALA A 377 -17.76 1.74 6.06
CA ALA A 377 -17.24 1.64 4.71
C ALA A 377 -17.49 0.26 4.11
N PHE A 378 -17.59 0.19 2.78
CA PHE A 378 -17.64 -1.07 2.04
C PHE A 378 -16.62 -1.06 0.89
N CYS A 379 -16.06 -2.22 0.59
CA CYS A 379 -15.10 -2.37 -0.48
C CYS A 379 -15.76 -3.02 -1.70
N MET A 380 -15.83 -2.30 -2.79
CA MET A 380 -16.25 -2.79 -4.08
C MET A 380 -15.21 -2.44 -5.17
N GLY A 381 -14.84 -3.42 -5.98
CA GLY A 381 -13.89 -3.25 -7.07
C GLY A 381 -14.53 -2.67 -8.33
N TYR A 382 -13.73 -2.48 -9.38
CA TYR A 382 -14.23 -2.16 -10.71
C TYR A 382 -14.91 -3.36 -11.35
N VAL A 383 -15.88 -3.10 -12.23
CA VAL A 383 -16.52 -4.13 -13.04
C VAL A 383 -15.86 -4.30 -14.42
N ASN A 384 -15.04 -3.33 -14.84
CA ASN A 384 -14.40 -3.30 -16.17
C ASN A 384 -12.91 -3.62 -16.16
N VAL A 385 -12.23 -3.46 -15.02
CA VAL A 385 -10.82 -3.78 -14.81
C VAL A 385 -10.63 -4.60 -13.53
N SER A 386 -9.40 -4.89 -13.15
CA SER A 386 -9.13 -5.72 -11.97
C SER A 386 -9.68 -5.13 -10.68
N TRP A 387 -10.26 -6.00 -9.85
CA TRP A 387 -10.91 -5.66 -8.58
C TRP A 387 -10.02 -4.87 -7.63
N THR A 388 -8.77 -5.32 -7.48
CA THR A 388 -7.83 -4.78 -6.50
C THR A 388 -7.40 -3.35 -6.79
N LEU A 389 -7.45 -2.93 -8.05
CA LEU A 389 -7.14 -1.56 -8.44
C LEU A 389 -8.00 -0.52 -7.69
N ARG A 390 -9.31 -0.81 -7.54
CA ARG A 390 -10.20 0.05 -6.75
C ARG A 390 -10.12 -0.25 -5.26
N ALA A 391 -10.03 -1.53 -4.90
CA ALA A 391 -9.95 -1.93 -3.51
C ALA A 391 -8.80 -1.23 -2.77
N ASP A 392 -7.59 -1.16 -3.36
CA ASP A 392 -6.45 -0.45 -2.76
C ASP A 392 -6.71 1.06 -2.57
N LEU A 393 -7.39 1.70 -3.53
CA LEU A 393 -7.79 3.11 -3.39
C LEU A 393 -8.79 3.31 -2.25
N CYS A 394 -9.78 2.42 -2.12
CA CYS A 394 -10.74 2.42 -1.01
C CYS A 394 -10.02 2.26 0.33
N HIS A 395 -9.13 1.27 0.45
CA HIS A 395 -8.38 1.02 1.69
C HIS A 395 -7.55 2.23 2.11
N ARG A 396 -6.85 2.86 1.17
CA ARG A 396 -6.05 4.07 1.43
C ARG A 396 -6.90 5.27 1.81
N TYR A 397 -8.09 5.42 1.23
CA TYR A 397 -9.02 6.48 1.61
C TYR A 397 -9.55 6.25 3.04
N VAL A 398 -10.00 5.03 3.36
CA VAL A 398 -10.50 4.67 4.71
C VAL A 398 -9.40 4.88 5.76
N CYS A 399 -8.16 4.48 5.49
CA CYS A 399 -7.04 4.74 6.41
C CYS A 399 -6.83 6.24 6.65
N ARG A 400 -6.95 7.09 5.63
CA ARG A 400 -6.84 8.56 5.78
C ARG A 400 -8.01 9.15 6.56
N LEU A 401 -9.22 8.62 6.37
CA LEU A 401 -10.39 9.02 7.14
C LEU A 401 -10.22 8.67 8.63
N LEU A 402 -9.78 7.44 8.92
CA LEU A 402 -9.48 7.01 10.29
C LEU A 402 -8.34 7.84 10.91
N GLU A 403 -7.29 8.16 10.14
CA GLU A 403 -6.22 9.06 10.58
C GLU A 403 -6.75 10.48 10.86
N HIS A 404 -7.71 10.96 10.08
CA HIS A 404 -8.36 12.25 10.31
C HIS A 404 -9.18 12.25 11.60
N LEU A 405 -9.98 11.21 11.84
CA LEU A 405 -10.74 11.05 13.08
C LEU A 405 -9.81 11.04 14.31
N ASP A 406 -8.77 10.22 14.29
CA ASP A 406 -7.79 10.11 15.38
C ASP A 406 -7.08 11.44 15.64
N ARG A 407 -6.62 12.12 14.57
CA ARG A 407 -5.86 13.38 14.67
C ARG A 407 -6.68 14.51 15.28
N HIS A 408 -7.98 14.57 15.04
CA HIS A 408 -8.86 15.66 15.48
C HIS A 408 -9.71 15.30 16.69
N GLY A 409 -9.52 14.11 17.30
CA GLY A 409 -10.32 13.66 18.44
C GLY A 409 -11.80 13.44 18.08
N LEU A 410 -12.07 13.07 16.85
CA LEU A 410 -13.42 12.83 16.34
C LEU A 410 -13.76 11.35 16.47
N ALA A 411 -14.99 11.05 16.83
CA ALA A 411 -15.48 9.67 16.95
C ALA A 411 -16.36 9.24 15.78
N VAL A 412 -16.97 10.18 15.08
CA VAL A 412 -18.01 9.89 14.08
C VAL A 412 -17.73 10.62 12.78
N ALA A 413 -17.83 9.90 11.67
CA ALA A 413 -17.85 10.43 10.31
C ALA A 413 -19.10 9.92 9.58
N ILE A 414 -19.92 10.84 9.09
CA ILE A 414 -21.17 10.54 8.38
C ILE A 414 -21.11 11.23 7.02
N PRO A 415 -21.06 10.47 5.90
CA PRO A 415 -21.21 11.09 4.59
C PRO A 415 -22.59 11.75 4.45
N ASP A 416 -22.63 12.95 3.89
CA ASP A 416 -23.91 13.59 3.57
C ASP A 416 -24.70 12.68 2.61
N ASP A 417 -26.03 12.65 2.79
CA ASP A 417 -26.92 11.97 1.86
C ASP A 417 -27.48 13.01 0.88
N PRO A 418 -27.27 12.89 -0.44
CA PRO A 418 -27.77 13.86 -1.41
C PRO A 418 -29.29 13.74 -1.63
N GLY A 419 -29.97 12.72 -1.09
CA GLY A 419 -31.42 12.51 -1.18
C GLY A 419 -31.88 11.99 -2.53
N GLU A 420 -31.23 12.34 -3.64
CA GLU A 420 -31.59 11.91 -5.00
C GLU A 420 -30.54 11.01 -5.61
N ALA A 421 -30.96 9.86 -6.10
CA ALA A 421 -30.10 8.87 -6.75
C ALA A 421 -30.57 8.63 -8.18
N ALA A 422 -29.75 9.03 -9.14
CA ALA A 422 -30.12 8.94 -10.56
C ALA A 422 -29.80 7.58 -11.20
N ARG A 423 -28.82 6.80 -10.68
CA ARG A 423 -28.29 5.62 -11.40
C ARG A 423 -27.98 4.44 -10.49
N PRO A 424 -28.04 3.20 -11.04
CA PRO A 424 -27.50 2.03 -10.33
C PRO A 424 -25.99 2.16 -10.08
N LEU A 425 -25.49 1.62 -8.97
CA LEU A 425 -24.04 1.58 -8.70
C LEU A 425 -23.29 0.69 -9.69
N ILE A 426 -23.92 -0.39 -10.17
CA ILE A 426 -23.36 -1.34 -11.14
C ILE A 426 -24.06 -1.17 -12.48
N GLU A 427 -23.37 -0.66 -13.48
CA GLU A 427 -23.92 -0.38 -14.82
C GLU A 427 -23.61 -1.54 -15.80
N LEU A 428 -24.03 -2.77 -15.47
CA LEU A 428 -23.95 -3.93 -16.36
C LEU A 428 -25.33 -4.48 -16.65
N SER A 429 -25.58 -4.88 -17.90
CA SER A 429 -26.86 -5.45 -18.34
C SER A 429 -26.97 -6.97 -18.13
N SER A 430 -25.96 -7.60 -17.51
CA SER A 430 -25.94 -9.04 -17.22
C SER A 430 -27.12 -9.45 -16.33
N GLY A 431 -27.70 -10.62 -16.59
CA GLY A 431 -28.91 -11.08 -15.88
C GLY A 431 -28.74 -11.19 -14.36
N TYR A 432 -27.56 -11.60 -13.89
CA TYR A 432 -27.25 -11.69 -12.46
C TYR A 432 -27.17 -10.31 -11.78
N VAL A 433 -26.74 -9.27 -12.50
CA VAL A 433 -26.74 -7.89 -12.01
C VAL A 433 -28.16 -7.34 -11.97
N ARG A 434 -28.91 -7.49 -13.08
CA ARG A 434 -30.30 -6.98 -13.16
C ARG A 434 -31.19 -7.50 -12.05
N ARG A 435 -31.04 -8.77 -11.64
CA ARG A 435 -31.81 -9.36 -10.53
C ARG A 435 -31.52 -8.78 -9.16
N ALA A 436 -30.44 -8.02 -9.02
CA ALA A 436 -30.00 -7.53 -7.74
C ALA A 436 -29.81 -6.00 -7.69
N LEU A 437 -30.18 -5.28 -8.74
CA LEU A 437 -29.97 -3.82 -8.82
C LEU A 437 -30.57 -3.07 -7.62
N ASP A 438 -31.78 -3.47 -7.21
CA ASP A 438 -32.48 -2.81 -6.10
C ASP A 438 -31.90 -3.13 -4.72
N LEU A 439 -31.01 -4.11 -4.62
CA LEU A 439 -30.34 -4.44 -3.36
C LEU A 439 -29.09 -3.58 -3.12
N PHE A 440 -28.49 -3.04 -4.21
CA PHE A 440 -27.25 -2.27 -4.13
C PHE A 440 -27.53 -0.78 -3.97
N PRO A 441 -26.61 -0.04 -3.31
CA PRO A 441 -26.75 1.40 -3.23
C PRO A 441 -26.71 2.02 -4.63
N ARG A 442 -27.27 3.20 -4.75
CA ARG A 442 -27.30 3.97 -5.99
C ARG A 442 -26.10 4.92 -6.07
N GLN A 443 -25.88 5.53 -7.23
CA GLN A 443 -24.91 6.59 -7.41
C GLN A 443 -25.56 7.86 -7.94
N GLY A 444 -24.99 9.01 -7.59
CA GLY A 444 -25.39 10.32 -8.09
C GLY A 444 -24.72 10.67 -9.43
N ASP A 445 -25.03 11.85 -9.95
CA ASP A 445 -24.52 12.33 -11.24
C ASP A 445 -23.20 13.11 -11.14
N ARG A 446 -22.82 13.57 -9.95
CA ARG A 446 -21.62 14.38 -9.68
C ARG A 446 -20.80 13.85 -8.51
N ASP A 447 -19.50 14.19 -8.49
CA ASP A 447 -18.63 13.90 -7.36
C ASP A 447 -19.14 14.60 -6.08
N PRO A 448 -19.01 13.99 -4.91
CA PRO A 448 -18.38 12.70 -4.61
C PRO A 448 -19.28 11.47 -4.75
N TRP A 449 -20.53 11.63 -5.21
CA TRP A 449 -21.53 10.54 -5.31
C TRP A 449 -21.48 9.78 -6.63
N ARG A 450 -20.78 10.29 -7.64
CA ARG A 450 -20.57 9.57 -8.91
C ARG A 450 -19.44 8.57 -8.80
N VAL A 451 -19.71 7.33 -9.21
CA VAL A 451 -18.72 6.24 -9.24
C VAL A 451 -18.32 5.97 -10.69
N GLY A 452 -17.21 6.57 -11.10
CA GLY A 452 -16.64 6.32 -12.42
C GLY A 452 -16.00 4.93 -12.51
N GLN A 453 -16.06 4.31 -13.70
CA GLN A 453 -15.30 3.09 -14.01
C GLN A 453 -13.97 3.48 -14.68
N ASP A 454 -13.26 4.47 -14.12
CA ASP A 454 -12.02 5.04 -14.64
C ASP A 454 -10.91 5.00 -13.58
N TYR A 455 -10.12 3.91 -13.63
CA TYR A 455 -8.99 3.75 -12.72
C TYR A 455 -7.95 4.87 -12.85
N ARG A 456 -7.70 5.40 -14.06
CA ARG A 456 -6.67 6.43 -14.27
C ARG A 456 -7.03 7.75 -13.61
N ARG A 457 -8.31 8.11 -13.65
CA ARG A 457 -8.85 9.27 -12.92
C ARG A 457 -8.79 9.02 -11.41
N ASP A 458 -9.35 7.89 -10.96
CA ASP A 458 -9.46 7.57 -9.55
C ASP A 458 -8.08 7.44 -8.87
N ALA A 459 -7.10 6.85 -9.53
CA ALA A 459 -5.73 6.76 -9.02
C ALA A 459 -5.04 8.12 -8.80
N ARG A 460 -5.51 9.18 -9.47
CA ARG A 460 -5.01 10.55 -9.29
C ARG A 460 -5.83 11.33 -8.26
N THR A 461 -7.14 11.14 -8.24
CA THR A 461 -8.08 11.94 -7.44
C THR A 461 -8.31 11.37 -6.05
N VAL A 462 -8.58 10.07 -5.91
CA VAL A 462 -8.92 9.45 -4.61
C VAL A 462 -7.80 9.59 -3.57
N PRO A 463 -6.50 9.38 -3.88
CA PRO A 463 -5.43 9.58 -2.90
C PRO A 463 -5.26 11.03 -2.42
N ARG A 464 -5.77 11.99 -3.17
CA ARG A 464 -5.68 13.43 -2.87
C ARG A 464 -7.00 14.04 -2.43
N ALA A 465 -8.08 13.27 -2.48
CA ALA A 465 -9.42 13.73 -2.13
C ALA A 465 -9.44 14.22 -0.67
N ASP A 466 -10.09 15.33 -0.44
CA ASP A 466 -10.36 15.83 0.89
C ASP A 466 -11.32 14.86 1.60
N VAL A 467 -10.92 14.35 2.75
CA VAL A 467 -11.76 13.44 3.56
C VAL A 467 -12.89 14.17 4.26
N THR A 468 -12.84 15.50 4.31
CA THR A 468 -13.88 16.33 4.93
C THR A 468 -14.96 16.76 3.96
N GLU A 469 -14.75 16.58 2.65
CA GLU A 469 -15.70 16.99 1.62
C GLU A 469 -17.02 16.23 1.76
N ARG A 470 -18.11 16.95 1.99
CA ARG A 470 -19.46 16.37 2.17
C ARG A 470 -19.49 15.27 3.26
N MET A 471 -18.85 15.55 4.38
CA MET A 471 -18.74 14.64 5.52
C MET A 471 -19.02 15.40 6.80
N THR A 472 -19.99 14.93 7.57
CA THR A 472 -20.29 15.47 8.90
C THR A 472 -19.49 14.72 9.95
N PHE A 473 -18.82 15.45 10.86
CA PHE A 473 -18.02 14.89 11.93
C PHE A 473 -18.61 15.24 13.30
N ARG A 474 -18.47 14.32 14.27
CA ARG A 474 -18.84 14.56 15.66
C ARG A 474 -17.71 14.15 16.60
N PRO A 475 -17.41 14.93 17.66
CA PRO A 475 -16.42 14.57 18.65
C PRO A 475 -16.84 13.35 19.48
N ALA A 476 -15.89 12.71 20.13
CA ALA A 476 -16.17 11.76 21.18
C ALA A 476 -16.85 12.49 22.35
N ARG A 477 -18.01 12.03 22.80
CA ARG A 477 -18.63 12.58 24.03
C ARG A 477 -17.74 12.24 25.22
N GLU A 478 -17.47 13.23 26.08
CA GLU A 478 -16.82 13.01 27.37
C GLU A 478 -17.71 12.08 28.21
N ARG A 479 -17.30 10.83 28.34
CA ARG A 479 -17.91 9.91 29.31
C ARG A 479 -17.22 10.09 30.66
N GLY A 480 -18.01 10.12 31.72
CA GLY A 480 -17.53 9.94 33.08
C GLY A 480 -16.60 8.73 33.16
N ARG A 481 -15.37 8.95 33.56
CA ARG A 481 -14.27 7.98 33.54
C ARG A 481 -14.55 6.80 34.50
N THR A 482 -14.80 5.63 33.95
CA THR A 482 -14.33 4.38 34.56
C THR A 482 -13.37 3.76 33.54
N MET A 483 -12.09 3.99 33.77
CA MET A 483 -11.01 3.50 32.95
C MET A 483 -10.72 2.02 33.27
N SER A 484 -10.81 1.15 32.27
CA SER A 484 -10.02 -0.07 32.28
C SER A 484 -8.59 0.30 31.87
N GLU A 485 -7.61 -0.11 32.69
CA GLU A 485 -6.20 0.29 32.65
C GLU A 485 -5.38 -0.27 31.46
N HIS A 486 -5.95 -0.48 30.28
CA HIS A 486 -5.23 -1.06 29.14
C HIS A 486 -5.25 -0.24 27.85
N SER A 487 -5.67 1.02 27.87
CA SER A 487 -5.35 1.94 26.79
C SER A 487 -4.15 2.79 27.18
N ALA A 488 -2.95 2.28 26.94
CA ALA A 488 -1.74 3.10 26.96
C ALA A 488 -1.97 4.30 26.05
N ARG A 489 -2.09 5.47 26.67
CA ARG A 489 -2.36 6.78 26.11
C ARG A 489 -1.60 7.01 24.80
N ARG A 490 -2.25 6.92 23.64
CA ARG A 490 -1.75 7.56 22.42
C ARG A 490 -1.88 9.08 22.63
N ARG A 491 -0.76 9.72 22.92
CA ARG A 491 -0.67 11.18 22.79
C ARG A 491 -0.93 11.52 21.31
N PRO A 492 -1.79 12.53 20.99
CA PRO A 492 -2.01 12.97 19.61
C PRO A 492 -0.68 13.23 18.93
N ARG A 493 -0.53 12.87 17.65
CA ARG A 493 0.68 13.20 16.89
C ARG A 493 0.91 14.71 17.02
N PRO A 494 2.05 15.15 17.56
CA PRO A 494 2.30 16.55 17.81
C PRO A 494 2.23 17.33 16.49
N GLY A 495 1.56 18.46 16.47
CA GLY A 495 1.53 19.41 15.37
C GLY A 495 2.93 19.86 14.95
N PRO A 496 3.05 20.82 14.03
CA PRO A 496 4.35 21.40 13.65
C PRO A 496 5.17 21.76 14.89
N TYR A 497 6.48 21.45 14.87
CA TYR A 497 7.36 21.75 16.00
C TYR A 497 7.45 23.26 16.21
N ARG A 498 7.24 23.72 17.45
CA ARG A 498 7.35 25.12 17.86
C ARG A 498 8.66 25.31 18.60
N PHE A 499 9.47 26.27 18.16
CA PHE A 499 10.80 26.52 18.67
C PHE A 499 10.79 27.47 19.92
N ALA A 500 9.96 28.49 19.91
CA ALA A 500 9.93 29.52 20.90
C ALA A 500 9.68 28.98 22.31
N GLY A 501 10.50 29.45 23.26
CA GLY A 501 10.42 29.10 24.69
C GLY A 501 10.91 27.68 25.02
N ARG A 502 11.38 26.90 24.04
CA ARG A 502 11.87 25.52 24.26
C ARG A 502 13.39 25.47 24.32
N THR A 503 13.92 24.60 25.17
CA THR A 503 15.36 24.38 25.26
C THR A 503 15.81 23.41 24.15
N ALA A 504 16.83 23.82 23.39
CA ALA A 504 17.50 23.03 22.37
C ALA A 504 18.93 22.71 22.79
N VAL A 505 19.28 21.43 22.82
CA VAL A 505 20.64 20.95 23.04
C VAL A 505 21.29 20.69 21.68
N LEU A 506 22.43 21.30 21.40
CA LEU A 506 23.13 21.22 20.13
C LEU A 506 24.59 20.86 20.35
N THR A 507 25.01 19.72 19.79
CA THR A 507 26.42 19.31 19.81
C THR A 507 27.16 19.75 18.55
N GLY A 508 28.48 20.01 18.67
CA GLY A 508 29.29 20.55 17.57
C GLY A 508 28.84 21.97 17.19
N ALA A 509 28.51 22.77 18.20
CA ALA A 509 27.88 24.07 18.03
C ALA A 509 28.82 25.14 17.44
N ALA A 510 30.11 25.10 17.76
CA ALA A 510 31.11 26.08 17.31
C ALA A 510 31.66 25.85 15.90
N GLY A 511 31.11 24.87 15.17
CA GLY A 511 31.60 24.50 13.86
C GLY A 511 30.56 24.52 12.75
N GLY A 512 30.95 24.94 11.54
CA GLY A 512 30.23 24.72 10.28
C GLY A 512 28.71 24.89 10.32
N ILE A 513 27.99 23.78 10.22
CA ILE A 513 26.52 23.78 10.27
C ILE A 513 26.01 24.16 11.67
N GLY A 514 26.75 23.78 12.74
CA GLY A 514 26.35 23.99 14.13
C GLY A 514 26.18 25.48 14.50
N GLU A 515 27.10 26.35 14.07
CA GLU A 515 27.02 27.79 14.31
C GLU A 515 25.74 28.40 13.70
N HIS A 516 25.42 28.02 12.45
CA HIS A 516 24.20 28.48 11.79
C HIS A 516 22.91 27.85 12.38
N LEU A 517 23.00 26.63 12.91
CA LEU A 517 21.90 26.03 13.66
C LEU A 517 21.63 26.78 14.96
N ALA A 518 22.70 27.09 15.72
CA ALA A 518 22.60 27.82 16.99
C ALA A 518 21.93 29.20 16.77
N ARG A 519 22.42 29.99 15.80
CA ARG A 519 21.81 31.29 15.44
C ARG A 519 20.37 31.16 14.96
N GLY A 520 20.09 30.16 14.09
CA GLY A 520 18.77 29.94 13.59
C GLY A 520 17.75 29.46 14.64
N LEU A 521 18.19 28.77 15.69
CA LEU A 521 17.39 28.39 16.87
C LEU A 521 17.11 29.61 17.74
N ALA A 522 18.14 30.41 18.03
CA ALA A 522 17.98 31.64 18.78
C ALA A 522 17.01 32.63 18.12
N ALA A 523 17.15 32.82 16.79
CA ALA A 523 16.24 33.66 16.02
C ALA A 523 14.77 33.16 16.05
N ARG A 524 14.54 31.90 16.39
CA ARG A 524 13.20 31.30 16.56
C ARG A 524 12.75 31.27 18.04
N GLY A 525 13.51 31.91 18.94
CA GLY A 525 13.18 32.00 20.35
C GLY A 525 13.46 30.76 21.19
N SER A 526 14.31 29.83 20.73
CA SER A 526 14.73 28.68 21.55
C SER A 526 15.82 29.07 22.55
N HIS A 527 15.72 28.57 23.79
CA HIS A 527 16.84 28.55 24.72
C HIS A 527 17.87 27.51 24.25
N LEU A 528 19.16 27.79 24.46
CA LEU A 528 20.24 27.01 23.89
C LEU A 528 21.16 26.41 24.98
N VAL A 529 21.46 25.12 24.81
CA VAL A 529 22.61 24.47 25.44
C VAL A 529 23.56 24.05 24.32
N LEU A 530 24.66 24.77 24.20
CA LEU A 530 25.66 24.60 23.15
C LEU A 530 26.82 23.76 23.66
N VAL A 531 27.14 22.66 22.97
CA VAL A 531 28.22 21.73 23.34
C VAL A 531 29.25 21.70 22.22
N ASP A 532 30.52 21.94 22.55
CA ASP A 532 31.64 21.79 21.60
C ASP A 532 32.94 21.49 22.39
N VAL A 533 33.97 21.03 21.71
CA VAL A 533 35.30 20.81 22.27
C VAL A 533 36.15 22.10 22.25
N ASP A 534 35.82 23.05 21.37
CA ASP A 534 36.56 24.28 21.14
C ASP A 534 35.98 25.41 22.05
N ASP A 535 36.55 25.58 23.25
CA ASP A 535 36.09 26.52 24.26
C ASP A 535 36.05 27.97 23.75
N ALA A 536 37.14 28.43 23.15
CA ALA A 536 37.25 29.83 22.72
C ALA A 536 36.17 30.19 21.65
N ARG A 537 35.91 29.30 20.71
CA ARG A 537 34.87 29.52 19.69
C ARG A 537 33.47 29.37 20.22
N LEU A 538 33.27 28.45 21.15
CA LEU A 538 31.99 28.24 21.78
C LEU A 538 31.59 29.48 22.60
N ALA A 539 32.53 30.03 23.37
CA ALA A 539 32.34 31.26 24.10
C ALA A 539 32.04 32.43 23.16
N ALA A 540 32.85 32.65 22.14
CA ALA A 540 32.64 33.72 21.17
C ALA A 540 31.30 33.61 20.43
N LEU A 541 30.84 32.37 20.11
CA LEU A 541 29.51 32.12 19.50
C LEU A 541 28.41 32.52 20.49
N ALA A 542 28.51 32.10 21.74
CA ALA A 542 27.52 32.38 22.76
C ALA A 542 27.36 33.91 23.00
N GLU A 543 28.46 34.65 23.03
CA GLU A 543 28.44 36.11 23.16
C GLU A 543 27.75 36.77 21.95
N ARG A 544 28.10 36.37 20.74
CA ARG A 544 27.43 36.88 19.53
C ARG A 544 25.93 36.61 19.54
N ILE A 545 25.52 35.40 19.96
CA ILE A 545 24.09 35.05 20.02
C ILE A 545 23.37 35.87 21.08
N ARG A 546 23.98 36.10 22.28
CA ARG A 546 23.38 36.94 23.33
C ARG A 546 23.21 38.38 22.89
N ALA A 547 24.20 38.93 22.15
CA ALA A 547 24.14 40.28 21.62
C ALA A 547 23.09 40.43 20.48
N GLU A 548 22.97 39.44 19.61
CA GLU A 548 22.06 39.50 18.45
C GLU A 548 20.60 39.13 18.86
N PHE A 549 20.42 38.26 19.86
CA PHE A 549 19.12 37.75 20.30
C PHE A 549 18.98 37.82 21.84
N PRO A 550 18.55 38.91 22.40
CA PRO A 550 18.54 39.13 23.87
C PRO A 550 17.49 38.29 24.64
N GLY A 551 16.54 37.66 23.97
CA GLY A 551 15.47 36.87 24.61
C GLY A 551 15.86 35.45 25.05
N PRO A 552 16.51 34.64 24.20
CA PRO A 552 16.89 33.28 24.54
C PRO A 552 18.03 33.17 25.55
N ALA A 553 17.88 32.29 26.55
CA ALA A 553 18.99 31.91 27.41
C ALA A 553 20.00 31.05 26.63
N VAL A 554 21.31 31.32 26.80
CA VAL A 554 22.40 30.58 26.15
C VAL A 554 23.36 30.04 27.20
N ARG A 555 23.50 28.72 27.24
CA ARG A 555 24.46 27.98 28.08
C ARG A 555 25.49 27.29 27.20
N THR A 556 26.71 27.15 27.69
CA THR A 556 27.82 26.46 27.01
C THR A 556 28.35 25.33 27.89
N ILE A 557 28.71 24.22 27.25
CA ILE A 557 29.38 23.08 27.87
C ILE A 557 30.55 22.67 26.98
N VAL A 558 31.78 22.78 27.50
CA VAL A 558 32.97 22.33 26.81
C VAL A 558 33.15 20.84 27.10
N ALA A 559 33.18 20.01 26.04
CA ALA A 559 33.34 18.57 26.20
C ALA A 559 33.90 17.93 24.95
N ASP A 560 34.84 16.98 25.11
CA ASP A 560 35.27 16.10 24.06
C ASP A 560 34.32 14.89 23.99
N LEU A 561 33.57 14.79 22.91
CA LEU A 561 32.60 13.69 22.70
C LEU A 561 33.26 12.38 22.26
N ALA A 562 34.57 12.31 22.07
CA ALA A 562 35.29 11.07 21.95
C ALA A 562 35.42 10.35 23.30
N ASP A 563 35.41 11.09 24.39
CA ASP A 563 35.47 10.58 25.75
C ASP A 563 34.07 10.31 26.32
N ARG A 564 33.89 9.08 26.80
CA ARG A 564 32.61 8.62 27.35
C ARG A 564 32.21 9.38 28.65
N ASP A 565 33.16 9.60 29.52
CA ASP A 565 32.88 10.25 30.82
C ASP A 565 32.47 11.70 30.59
N ALA A 566 33.09 12.38 29.62
CA ALA A 566 32.68 13.71 29.19
C ALA A 566 31.25 13.72 28.61
N VAL A 567 30.85 12.72 27.83
CA VAL A 567 29.47 12.57 27.29
C VAL A 567 28.48 12.37 28.43
N ASP A 568 28.79 11.52 29.42
CA ASP A 568 27.93 11.24 30.57
C ASP A 568 27.83 12.54 31.47
N GLY A 569 28.92 13.30 31.58
CA GLY A 569 28.95 14.61 32.27
C GLY A 569 28.03 15.65 31.58
N VAL A 570 28.09 15.73 30.24
CA VAL A 570 27.18 16.61 29.48
C VAL A 570 25.72 16.23 29.75
N ALA A 571 25.40 14.93 29.67
CA ALA A 571 24.01 14.47 29.88
C ALA A 571 23.54 14.74 31.32
N ALA A 572 24.39 14.54 32.33
CA ALA A 572 24.07 14.79 33.72
C ALA A 572 23.79 16.30 33.97
N ARG A 573 24.66 17.16 33.44
CA ARG A 573 24.52 18.63 33.58
C ARG A 573 23.26 19.14 32.88
N VAL A 574 23.00 18.68 31.66
CA VAL A 574 21.76 19.05 30.94
C VAL A 574 20.52 18.63 31.71
N ARG A 575 20.47 17.43 32.29
CA ARG A 575 19.32 16.96 33.08
C ARG A 575 19.12 17.76 34.38
N ALA A 576 20.21 18.14 35.03
CA ALA A 576 20.14 18.89 36.26
C ALA A 576 19.62 20.31 36.02
N GLU A 577 20.08 20.99 34.98
CA GLU A 577 19.72 22.37 34.66
C GLU A 577 18.40 22.47 33.85
N HIS A 578 18.04 21.40 33.08
CA HIS A 578 16.90 21.37 32.16
C HIS A 578 16.10 20.05 32.28
N PRO A 579 15.16 19.95 33.24
CA PRO A 579 14.34 18.72 33.42
C PRO A 579 13.47 18.42 32.22
N ALA A 580 13.22 19.39 31.33
CA ALA A 580 12.53 19.21 30.06
C ALA A 580 13.32 19.91 28.94
N ILE A 581 13.51 19.20 27.82
CA ILE A 581 14.14 19.75 26.61
C ILE A 581 13.21 19.50 25.42
N GLY A 582 13.06 20.51 24.55
CA GLY A 582 12.22 20.38 23.35
C GLY A 582 12.95 19.75 22.18
N LEU A 583 14.28 19.92 22.07
CA LEU A 583 15.06 19.53 20.90
C LEU A 583 16.46 19.05 21.29
N LEU A 584 16.85 17.89 20.77
CA LEU A 584 18.24 17.42 20.81
C LEU A 584 18.77 17.33 19.37
N ILE A 585 19.87 18.04 19.07
CA ILE A 585 20.54 17.99 17.76
C ILE A 585 21.95 17.41 17.93
N ASN A 586 22.12 16.17 17.54
CA ASN A 586 23.41 15.51 17.42
C ASN A 586 24.05 15.91 16.09
N ASN A 587 24.82 17.01 16.11
CA ASN A 587 25.48 17.57 14.92
C ASN A 587 27.00 17.38 14.95
N ALA A 588 27.61 17.21 16.12
CA ALA A 588 29.04 16.93 16.22
C ALA A 588 29.48 15.76 15.34
N GLY A 589 30.64 15.88 14.73
CA GLY A 589 31.18 14.83 13.89
C GLY A 589 32.55 15.18 13.33
N ILE A 590 33.38 14.14 13.19
CA ILE A 590 34.73 14.21 12.63
C ILE A 590 34.83 13.30 11.42
N ALA A 591 35.69 13.63 10.46
CA ALA A 591 36.02 12.81 9.31
C ALA A 591 37.39 12.18 9.46
N LEU A 592 37.60 11.00 8.83
CA LEU A 592 38.89 10.31 8.74
C LEU A 592 39.07 9.84 7.30
N GLY A 593 40.20 10.26 6.71
CA GLY A 593 40.62 9.86 5.38
C GLY A 593 41.71 8.79 5.46
N GLY A 594 41.69 7.80 4.57
CA GLY A 594 42.61 6.71 4.46
C GLY A 594 41.91 5.41 4.08
N ARG A 595 42.65 4.52 3.36
CA ARG A 595 42.16 3.15 3.09
C ARG A 595 42.12 2.37 4.40
N PHE A 596 41.37 1.28 4.43
CA PHE A 596 41.20 0.46 5.64
C PHE A 596 42.51 -0.05 6.22
N ASP A 597 43.47 -0.39 5.35
CA ASP A 597 44.81 -0.81 5.70
C ASP A 597 45.75 0.31 6.17
N GLN A 598 45.34 1.58 5.97
CA GLN A 598 46.10 2.78 6.36
C GLN A 598 45.55 3.44 7.65
N VAL A 599 44.51 2.89 8.23
CA VAL A 599 43.83 3.45 9.42
C VAL A 599 44.01 2.48 10.59
N THR A 600 44.45 2.96 11.74
CA THR A 600 44.52 2.15 12.96
C THR A 600 43.14 1.93 13.59
N VAL A 601 43.03 0.87 14.42
CA VAL A 601 41.81 0.59 15.16
C VAL A 601 41.44 1.76 16.08
N ALA A 602 42.41 2.37 16.75
CA ALA A 602 42.18 3.50 17.65
C ALA A 602 41.60 4.74 16.92
N GLU A 603 42.14 5.06 15.73
CA GLU A 603 41.63 6.14 14.88
C GLU A 603 40.18 5.82 14.41
N PHE A 604 39.93 4.55 14.06
CA PHE A 604 38.60 4.10 13.68
C PHE A 604 37.61 4.25 14.84
N GLU A 605 37.98 3.81 16.05
CA GLU A 605 37.18 3.91 17.26
C GLU A 605 36.90 5.37 17.66
N THR A 606 37.88 6.28 17.52
CA THR A 606 37.69 7.70 17.77
C THR A 606 36.55 8.27 16.91
N VAL A 607 36.54 7.92 15.62
CA VAL A 607 35.43 8.34 14.71
C VAL A 607 34.10 7.72 15.13
N MET A 608 34.09 6.45 15.52
CA MET A 608 32.87 5.77 16.00
C MET A 608 32.36 6.41 17.30
N ASN A 609 33.25 6.78 18.21
CA ASN A 609 32.89 7.41 19.47
C ASN A 609 32.17 8.75 19.25
N VAL A 610 32.77 9.65 18.47
CA VAL A 610 32.19 10.98 18.21
C VAL A 610 30.93 10.90 17.36
N ASN A 611 30.95 10.16 16.25
CA ASN A 611 29.90 10.20 15.24
C ASN A 611 28.70 9.31 15.54
N PHE A 612 28.86 8.27 16.38
CA PHE A 612 27.81 7.31 16.66
C PHE A 612 27.57 7.06 18.15
N ARG A 613 28.65 6.73 18.92
CA ARG A 613 28.47 6.37 20.34
C ARG A 613 27.99 7.56 21.18
N ALA A 614 28.57 8.76 21.01
CA ALA A 614 28.12 9.95 21.72
C ALA A 614 26.67 10.34 21.39
N PRO A 615 26.22 10.43 20.12
CA PRO A 615 24.80 10.61 19.79
C PRO A 615 23.88 9.58 20.43
N MET A 616 24.27 8.30 20.46
CA MET A 616 23.50 7.22 21.07
C MET A 616 23.37 7.42 22.58
N LEU A 617 24.49 7.67 23.30
CA LEU A 617 24.52 7.88 24.74
C LEU A 617 23.73 9.12 25.14
N LEU A 618 23.96 10.26 24.47
CA LEU A 618 23.20 11.50 24.74
C LEU A 618 21.70 11.30 24.50
N THR A 619 21.33 10.64 23.41
CA THR A 619 19.92 10.37 23.12
C THR A 619 19.30 9.51 24.21
N HIS A 620 19.97 8.43 24.62
CA HIS A 620 19.49 7.54 25.67
C HIS A 620 19.34 8.27 27.01
N ALA A 621 20.38 9.01 27.43
CA ALA A 621 20.42 9.68 28.72
C ALA A 621 19.44 10.87 28.80
N LEU A 622 19.19 11.58 27.67
CA LEU A 622 18.31 12.74 27.61
C LEU A 622 16.87 12.39 27.18
N LEU A 623 16.58 11.13 26.88
CA LEU A 623 15.24 10.71 26.47
C LEU A 623 14.14 11.05 27.50
N PRO A 624 14.34 10.88 28.81
CA PRO A 624 13.35 11.31 29.81
C PRO A 624 13.04 12.82 29.74
N ALA A 625 14.06 13.67 29.61
CA ALA A 625 13.88 15.10 29.46
C ALA A 625 13.21 15.50 28.13
N LEU A 626 13.52 14.75 27.04
CA LEU A 626 12.93 14.98 25.71
C LEU A 626 11.45 14.56 25.64
N THR A 627 11.04 13.64 26.51
CA THR A 627 9.65 13.18 26.64
C THR A 627 8.84 13.93 27.68
N ALA A 628 9.49 14.70 28.56
CA ALA A 628 8.84 15.49 29.62
C ALA A 628 7.90 16.56 29.06
N GLU A 629 8.25 17.15 27.92
CA GLU A 629 7.37 18.06 27.17
C GLU A 629 6.68 17.36 26.00
N PRO A 630 5.38 17.59 25.76
CA PRO A 630 4.71 17.06 24.58
C PRO A 630 5.36 17.59 23.29
N GLY A 631 5.70 16.67 22.39
CA GLY A 631 6.20 17.05 21.09
C GLY A 631 7.70 17.33 21.02
N GLY A 632 8.53 16.71 21.86
CA GLY A 632 9.98 16.72 21.73
C GLY A 632 10.45 16.28 20.34
N HIS A 633 11.71 16.63 19.99
CA HIS A 633 12.27 16.29 18.69
C HIS A 633 13.76 15.96 18.77
N LEU A 634 14.17 14.89 18.08
CA LEU A 634 15.56 14.45 17.93
C LEU A 634 16.03 14.70 16.50
N VAL A 635 17.19 15.28 16.33
CA VAL A 635 17.87 15.41 15.03
C VAL A 635 19.22 14.71 15.09
N ASN A 636 19.46 13.78 14.19
CA ASN A 636 20.77 13.18 13.97
C ASN A 636 21.34 13.62 12.62
N VAL A 637 22.46 14.35 12.65
CA VAL A 637 23.15 14.79 11.43
C VAL A 637 24.10 13.67 10.97
N SER A 638 23.58 12.88 10.01
CA SER A 638 24.35 11.85 9.31
C SER A 638 25.18 12.50 8.17
N SER A 639 25.25 11.89 7.02
CA SER A 639 25.97 12.36 5.83
C SER A 639 25.41 11.69 4.57
N LEU A 640 25.81 12.16 3.40
CA LEU A 640 25.80 11.38 2.16
C LEU A 640 26.50 10.01 2.37
N PHE A 641 27.59 9.98 3.15
CA PHE A 641 28.34 8.74 3.45
C PHE A 641 27.61 7.81 4.45
N GLY A 642 26.43 8.18 4.94
CA GLY A 642 25.45 7.29 5.56
C GLY A 642 24.46 6.67 4.55
N LEU A 643 24.62 6.97 3.26
CA LEU A 643 23.77 6.47 2.16
C LEU A 643 24.58 5.68 1.13
N ILE A 644 25.83 6.08 0.92
CA ILE A 644 26.83 5.43 0.07
C ILE A 644 28.16 5.31 0.85
N ALA A 645 28.98 4.32 0.48
CA ALA A 645 30.27 4.06 1.14
C ALA A 645 31.40 4.14 0.12
N PRO A 646 31.99 5.33 -0.12
CA PRO A 646 33.16 5.45 -1.00
C PRO A 646 34.41 4.87 -0.35
N ALA A 647 35.33 4.36 -1.17
CA ALA A 647 36.64 3.89 -0.72
C ALA A 647 37.43 5.03 -0.05
N GLY A 648 38.27 4.71 0.91
CA GLY A 648 39.09 5.67 1.65
C GLY A 648 38.38 6.39 2.81
N HIS A 649 37.14 5.97 3.18
CA HIS A 649 36.36 6.57 4.25
C HIS A 649 35.65 5.53 5.12
N SER A 650 36.29 4.42 5.42
CA SER A 650 35.67 3.25 6.07
C SER A 650 35.05 3.59 7.43
N ALA A 651 35.81 4.22 8.34
CA ALA A 651 35.33 4.57 9.68
C ALA A 651 34.20 5.62 9.62
N TYR A 652 34.36 6.64 8.81
CA TYR A 652 33.36 7.70 8.64
C TYR A 652 32.05 7.16 8.08
N ALA A 653 32.11 6.38 6.99
CA ALA A 653 30.94 5.75 6.41
C ALA A 653 30.25 4.82 7.42
N ALA A 654 31.00 3.91 8.05
CA ALA A 654 30.44 2.99 9.05
C ALA A 654 29.70 3.73 10.16
N SER A 655 30.30 4.81 10.73
CA SER A 655 29.68 5.61 11.80
C SER A 655 28.38 6.29 11.34
N LYS A 656 28.34 6.83 10.11
CA LYS A 656 27.18 7.54 9.58
C LYS A 656 26.06 6.58 9.12
N PHE A 657 26.39 5.36 8.68
CA PHE A 657 25.42 4.28 8.46
C PHE A 657 24.82 3.80 9.80
N ALA A 658 25.65 3.60 10.84
CA ALA A 658 25.20 3.21 12.17
C ALA A 658 24.20 4.26 12.74
N LEU A 659 24.55 5.55 12.66
CA LEU A 659 23.68 6.64 13.11
C LEU A 659 22.36 6.71 12.34
N ARG A 660 22.38 6.43 11.03
CA ARG A 660 21.17 6.32 10.22
C ARG A 660 20.30 5.15 10.65
N GLY A 661 20.91 3.96 10.87
CA GLY A 661 20.18 2.77 11.32
C GLY A 661 19.49 3.02 12.67
N LEU A 662 20.21 3.53 13.64
CA LEU A 662 19.67 3.94 14.94
C LEU A 662 18.50 4.94 14.79
N SER A 663 18.69 5.99 13.98
CA SER A 663 17.64 7.00 13.76
C SER A 663 16.36 6.44 13.15
N GLN A 664 16.48 5.44 12.27
CA GLN A 664 15.30 4.77 11.66
C GLN A 664 14.51 3.96 12.68
N VAL A 665 15.20 3.25 13.57
CA VAL A 665 14.57 2.50 14.68
C VAL A 665 13.91 3.47 15.65
N LEU A 666 14.64 4.51 16.12
CA LEU A 666 14.12 5.50 17.05
C LEU A 666 12.93 6.28 16.49
N HIS A 667 12.87 6.51 15.18
CA HIS A 667 11.70 7.12 14.54
C HIS A 667 10.41 6.32 14.79
N SER A 668 10.49 4.99 14.77
CA SER A 668 9.36 4.10 15.03
C SER A 668 9.08 3.94 16.53
N GLU A 669 10.14 3.75 17.33
CA GLU A 669 10.02 3.50 18.77
C GLU A 669 9.58 4.74 19.56
N LEU A 670 10.06 5.94 19.21
CA LEU A 670 9.72 7.17 19.93
C LEU A 670 8.42 7.84 19.47
N ALA A 671 7.82 7.34 18.38
CA ALA A 671 6.56 7.89 17.86
C ALA A 671 5.42 7.82 18.89
N HIS A 672 5.33 6.74 19.67
CA HIS A 672 4.31 6.57 20.70
C HIS A 672 4.54 7.51 21.91
N LEU A 673 5.78 7.98 22.13
CA LEU A 673 6.12 8.98 23.15
C LEU A 673 5.89 10.42 22.65
N GLY A 674 5.44 10.60 21.40
CA GLY A 674 5.22 11.91 20.78
C GLY A 674 6.51 12.62 20.37
N VAL A 675 7.67 11.95 20.41
CA VAL A 675 8.96 12.50 20.01
C VAL A 675 9.19 12.28 18.51
N GLY A 676 9.42 13.37 17.77
CA GLY A 676 9.80 13.30 16.36
C GLY A 676 11.28 12.97 16.19
N VAL A 677 11.65 12.26 15.11
CA VAL A 677 13.07 11.99 14.78
C VAL A 677 13.33 12.40 13.34
N THR A 678 14.33 13.25 13.13
CA THR A 678 14.82 13.67 11.81
C THR A 678 16.25 13.17 11.59
N THR A 679 16.49 12.43 10.51
CA THR A 679 17.85 12.14 10.05
C THR A 679 18.19 13.06 8.89
N ALA A 680 19.18 13.93 9.06
CA ALA A 680 19.69 14.79 8.00
C ALA A 680 20.90 14.13 7.31
N HIS A 681 20.90 14.15 5.98
CA HIS A 681 21.98 13.64 5.13
C HIS A 681 22.52 14.77 4.28
N PRO A 682 23.46 15.58 4.81
CA PRO A 682 24.15 16.59 4.01
C PRO A 682 25.05 15.93 2.95
N GLY A 683 25.09 16.52 1.76
CA GLY A 683 26.14 16.30 0.78
C GLY A 683 27.41 17.08 1.15
N GLY A 684 28.13 17.58 0.18
CA GLY A 684 29.34 18.38 0.39
C GLY A 684 29.04 19.80 0.89
N VAL A 685 28.83 19.98 2.18
CA VAL A 685 28.63 21.28 2.81
C VAL A 685 29.96 21.95 3.10
N ARG A 686 30.13 23.20 2.68
CA ARG A 686 31.36 24.00 2.84
C ARG A 686 31.58 24.36 4.32
N THR A 687 32.23 23.44 5.02
CA THR A 687 32.63 23.58 6.42
C THR A 687 34.11 23.21 6.55
N ARG A 688 34.69 23.50 7.68
CA ARG A 688 36.09 23.13 7.96
C ARG A 688 36.30 21.64 8.28
N ILE A 689 35.32 20.80 7.99
CA ILE A 689 35.43 19.35 8.23
C ILE A 689 36.58 18.72 7.41
N ALA A 690 36.89 19.26 6.22
CA ALA A 690 38.02 18.81 5.42
C ALA A 690 39.36 19.26 6.00
N GLU A 691 39.44 20.47 6.56
CA GLU A 691 40.66 21.00 7.19
C GLU A 691 40.98 20.27 8.49
N ARG A 692 39.93 19.90 9.24
CA ARG A 692 40.01 19.22 10.54
C ARG A 692 39.89 17.68 10.42
N ALA A 693 39.78 17.15 9.20
CA ALA A 693 39.74 15.70 8.99
C ALA A 693 41.01 15.05 9.50
N LEU A 694 40.83 14.01 10.30
CA LEU A 694 41.93 13.11 10.67
C LEU A 694 42.41 12.40 9.44
N ILE A 695 43.67 12.11 9.37
CA ILE A 695 44.30 11.32 8.32
C ILE A 695 44.86 10.06 8.99
N GLY A 696 44.58 8.90 8.42
CA GLY A 696 45.11 7.65 8.92
C GLY A 696 46.64 7.66 8.97
N SER A 697 47.23 7.19 10.06
CA SER A 697 48.65 7.23 10.31
C SER A 697 49.49 6.45 9.27
N GLY A 698 48.85 5.53 8.53
CA GLY A 698 49.46 4.80 7.42
C GLY A 698 49.31 5.47 6.03
N VAL A 699 48.76 6.69 5.94
CA VAL A 699 48.64 7.40 4.65
C VAL A 699 49.96 8.09 4.30
N PRO A 700 50.54 7.85 3.10
CA PRO A 700 51.77 8.52 2.66
C PRO A 700 51.62 10.05 2.62
N ALA A 701 52.70 10.79 3.01
CA ALA A 701 52.65 12.25 3.12
C ALA A 701 52.29 12.97 1.83
N ASP A 702 52.67 12.44 0.68
CA ASP A 702 52.36 12.97 -0.65
C ASP A 702 50.87 12.78 -1.04
N GLU A 703 50.23 11.73 -0.52
CA GLU A 703 48.80 11.49 -0.73
C GLU A 703 47.92 12.41 0.15
N VAL A 704 48.41 12.85 1.31
CA VAL A 704 47.63 13.62 2.29
C VAL A 704 47.09 14.94 1.70
N GLU A 705 48.00 15.73 1.10
CA GLU A 705 47.64 17.06 0.58
C GLU A 705 46.77 16.94 -0.67
N ALA A 706 47.01 15.95 -1.51
CA ALA A 706 46.18 15.65 -2.67
C ALA A 706 44.75 15.25 -2.22
N GLY A 707 44.64 14.35 -1.20
CA GLY A 707 43.34 13.92 -0.65
C GLY A 707 42.57 15.07 0.01
N ARG A 708 43.22 15.94 0.77
CA ARG A 708 42.60 17.12 1.36
C ARG A 708 42.04 18.06 0.31
N ARG A 709 42.79 18.38 -0.75
CA ARG A 709 42.32 19.21 -1.88
C ARG A 709 41.15 18.60 -2.59
N GLN A 710 41.19 17.31 -2.86
CA GLN A 710 40.10 16.58 -3.51
C GLN A 710 38.82 16.59 -2.65
N PHE A 711 38.94 16.37 -1.33
CA PHE A 711 37.80 16.41 -0.44
C PHE A 711 37.22 17.81 -0.28
N ALA A 712 38.08 18.85 -0.14
CA ALA A 712 37.65 20.25 -0.08
C ALA A 712 36.89 20.68 -1.34
N ALA A 713 37.30 20.22 -2.52
CA ALA A 713 36.64 20.55 -3.79
C ALA A 713 35.20 20.01 -3.89
N LEU A 714 34.82 19.03 -3.08
CA LEU A 714 33.47 18.48 -2.99
C LEU A 714 32.55 19.32 -2.10
N LEU A 715 33.11 20.17 -1.21
CA LEU A 715 32.38 20.95 -0.23
C LEU A 715 31.90 22.30 -0.82
N ARG A 716 30.73 22.29 -1.49
CA ARG A 716 30.21 23.47 -2.22
C ARG A 716 28.93 24.03 -1.64
N TYR A 717 28.17 23.25 -0.90
CA TYR A 717 26.86 23.69 -0.40
C TYR A 717 27.02 24.67 0.78
N PRO A 718 26.30 25.81 0.80
CA PRO A 718 26.40 26.79 1.89
C PRO A 718 25.90 26.25 3.24
N PRO A 719 26.66 26.35 4.36
CA PRO A 719 26.28 25.81 5.66
C PRO A 719 25.03 26.48 6.24
N GLU A 720 24.85 27.79 6.02
CA GLU A 720 23.64 28.53 6.43
C GLU A 720 22.38 27.96 5.79
N ARG A 721 22.42 27.58 4.50
CA ARG A 721 21.30 26.94 3.81
C ARG A 721 21.07 25.52 4.30
N ALA A 722 22.13 24.80 4.67
CA ALA A 722 22.00 23.46 5.26
C ALA A 722 21.28 23.53 6.61
N ALA A 723 21.71 24.42 7.50
CA ALA A 723 21.09 24.65 8.80
C ALA A 723 19.60 25.04 8.66
N GLU A 724 19.27 25.98 7.78
CA GLU A 724 17.91 26.41 7.54
C GLU A 724 17.01 25.25 7.05
N ARG A 725 17.54 24.36 6.18
CA ARG A 725 16.78 23.17 5.74
C ARG A 725 16.56 22.18 6.86
N ILE A 726 17.53 22.01 7.79
CA ILE A 726 17.38 21.16 8.98
C ILE A 726 16.28 21.73 9.88
N LEU A 727 16.30 23.02 10.20
CA LEU A 727 15.29 23.66 11.04
C LEU A 727 13.89 23.60 10.44
N ARG A 728 13.76 23.77 9.11
CA ARG A 728 12.47 23.57 8.41
C ARG A 728 12.01 22.12 8.43
N ALA A 729 12.92 21.14 8.40
CA ALA A 729 12.57 19.73 8.51
C ALA A 729 12.07 19.40 9.92
N VAL A 730 12.71 19.96 10.95
CA VAL A 730 12.25 19.90 12.36
C VAL A 730 10.84 20.49 12.48
N ALA A 731 10.63 21.74 11.99
CA ALA A 731 9.31 22.39 12.03
C ALA A 731 8.20 21.53 11.43
N ARG A 732 8.50 20.81 10.35
CA ARG A 732 7.57 19.92 9.63
C ARG A 732 7.64 18.47 10.09
N ARG A 733 8.40 18.15 11.10
CA ARG A 733 8.64 16.79 11.64
C ARG A 733 8.97 15.76 10.57
N ARG A 734 9.81 16.12 9.60
CA ARG A 734 10.23 15.22 8.52
C ARG A 734 11.21 14.17 9.04
N ALA A 735 10.91 12.90 8.85
CA ALA A 735 11.77 11.80 9.29
C ALA A 735 13.14 11.79 8.59
N ARG A 736 13.22 12.20 7.32
CA ARG A 736 14.42 12.13 6.49
C ARG A 736 14.60 13.40 5.67
N LEU A 737 15.84 13.91 5.65
CA LEU A 737 16.22 15.12 4.91
C LEU A 737 17.50 14.85 4.08
N LEU A 738 17.44 15.04 2.78
CA LEU A 738 18.61 15.11 1.90
C LEU A 738 18.94 16.57 1.62
N ILE A 739 20.22 16.96 1.74
CA ILE A 739 20.67 18.34 1.55
C ILE A 739 21.70 18.37 0.41
N GLY A 740 21.35 19.04 -0.68
CA GLY A 740 22.14 19.13 -1.91
C GLY A 740 21.73 18.10 -2.96
N ALA A 741 21.97 18.41 -4.23
CA ALA A 741 21.76 17.48 -5.33
C ALA A 741 22.78 16.33 -5.28
N ASP A 742 23.97 16.63 -4.79
CA ASP A 742 25.07 15.70 -4.52
C ASP A 742 24.75 14.64 -3.46
N ALA A 743 23.75 14.86 -2.60
CA ALA A 743 23.20 13.83 -1.73
C ALA A 743 22.00 13.10 -2.37
N ALA A 744 21.18 13.81 -3.15
CA ALA A 744 19.94 13.25 -3.70
C ALA A 744 20.19 12.26 -4.87
N VAL A 745 21.14 12.59 -5.75
CA VAL A 745 21.44 11.75 -6.92
C VAL A 745 22.10 10.41 -6.53
N PRO A 746 23.15 10.37 -5.68
CA PRO A 746 23.72 9.11 -5.21
C PRO A 746 22.74 8.27 -4.41
N ASP A 747 21.88 8.89 -3.58
CA ASP A 747 20.84 8.14 -2.87
C ASP A 747 19.86 7.45 -3.84
N LEU A 748 19.45 8.15 -4.89
CA LEU A 748 18.59 7.57 -5.91
C LEU A 748 19.30 6.41 -6.64
N LEU A 749 20.56 6.60 -7.01
CA LEU A 749 21.37 5.55 -7.65
C LEU A 749 21.55 4.33 -6.74
N ALA A 750 21.87 4.53 -5.45
CA ALA A 750 22.01 3.45 -4.50
C ALA A 750 20.71 2.65 -4.29
N ARG A 751 19.56 3.28 -4.42
CA ARG A 751 18.24 2.62 -4.35
C ARG A 751 17.85 1.89 -5.63
N LEU A 752 18.23 2.43 -6.79
CA LEU A 752 17.93 1.83 -8.08
C LEU A 752 18.91 0.71 -8.43
N LEU A 753 20.18 0.83 -8.01
CA LEU A 753 21.27 -0.08 -8.33
C LEU A 753 22.00 -0.53 -7.03
N PRO A 754 21.34 -1.31 -6.13
CA PRO A 754 21.90 -1.62 -4.81
C PRO A 754 23.27 -2.31 -4.85
N ASN A 755 23.54 -3.14 -5.86
CA ASN A 755 24.81 -3.86 -6.05
C ASN A 755 25.72 -3.20 -7.09
N GLY A 756 25.25 -2.23 -7.87
CA GLY A 756 25.98 -1.62 -8.99
C GLY A 756 26.38 -0.17 -8.79
N HIS A 757 25.77 0.51 -7.82
CA HIS A 757 25.96 1.95 -7.61
C HIS A 757 27.41 2.34 -7.34
N ALA A 758 28.18 1.50 -6.63
CA ALA A 758 29.58 1.75 -6.33
C ALA A 758 30.45 1.81 -7.61
N ARG A 759 30.21 0.93 -8.58
CA ARG A 759 30.91 0.92 -9.88
C ARG A 759 30.56 2.16 -10.72
N VAL A 760 29.27 2.53 -10.74
CA VAL A 760 28.79 3.73 -11.46
C VAL A 760 29.38 4.99 -10.84
N MET A 761 29.38 5.10 -9.51
CA MET A 761 29.95 6.24 -8.79
C MET A 761 31.47 6.34 -9.02
N HIS A 762 32.18 5.22 -8.99
CA HIS A 762 33.63 5.20 -9.29
C HIS A 762 33.92 5.66 -10.73
N ALA A 763 33.17 5.18 -11.70
CA ALA A 763 33.31 5.61 -13.10
C ALA A 763 33.04 7.12 -13.29
N LEU A 764 32.00 7.64 -12.62
CA LEU A 764 31.64 9.08 -12.68
C LEU A 764 32.70 9.96 -12.01
N THR A 765 33.24 9.55 -10.86
CA THR A 765 34.27 10.31 -10.14
C THR A 765 35.62 10.26 -10.88
N SER A 766 36.01 9.13 -11.45
CA SER A 766 37.24 8.98 -12.27
C SER A 766 37.14 9.82 -13.56
N ALA A 767 35.99 9.83 -14.24
CA ALA A 767 35.78 10.66 -15.42
C ALA A 767 35.80 12.17 -15.10
N ALA A 768 35.28 12.57 -13.94
CA ALA A 768 35.34 13.97 -13.49
C ALA A 768 36.77 14.40 -13.13
N ALA A 769 37.57 13.54 -12.49
CA ALA A 769 38.97 13.78 -12.18
C ALA A 769 39.81 13.92 -13.45
N ALA A 770 39.64 13.03 -14.43
CA ALA A 770 40.30 13.09 -15.72
C ALA A 770 39.97 14.37 -16.53
N ARG A 771 38.72 14.86 -16.45
CA ARG A 771 38.32 16.13 -17.06
C ARG A 771 38.92 17.35 -16.36
N ALA A 772 39.07 17.32 -15.05
CA ALA A 772 39.70 18.38 -14.27
C ALA A 772 41.19 18.54 -14.60
N GLN A 773 41.90 17.43 -14.81
CA GLN A 773 43.33 17.41 -15.21
C GLN A 773 43.56 17.88 -16.64
N ARG A 774 42.58 17.83 -17.52
CA ARG A 774 42.67 18.25 -18.94
C ARG A 774 42.35 19.74 -19.19
N ARG A 775 42.01 20.57 -18.17
CA ARG A 775 41.90 22.01 -18.32
C ARG A 775 43.28 22.65 -18.29
N PRO A 776 43.79 23.22 -19.42
CA PRO A 776 45.08 23.88 -19.40
C PRO A 776 45.01 25.11 -18.53
N HIS A 777 46.07 25.35 -17.76
CA HIS A 777 46.32 26.58 -17.05
C HIS A 777 46.39 27.69 -18.11
N GLY A 778 45.29 28.44 -18.29
CA GLY A 778 45.32 29.68 -19.09
C GLY A 778 46.28 30.65 -18.43
N HIS A 779 47.39 30.88 -19.05
CA HIS A 779 48.24 32.01 -18.75
C HIS A 779 47.42 33.30 -18.78
N ARG A 780 47.33 33.97 -17.63
CA ARG A 780 47.10 35.39 -17.61
C ARG A 780 48.50 36.06 -17.65
N ALA A 781 48.82 36.65 -18.78
CA ALA A 781 49.83 37.70 -18.87
C ALA A 781 49.22 38.99 -18.31
#